data_212c785ca425ea8fd9dda68ae096011c
#
_entry.id   212c785ca425ea8fd9dda68ae096011c
#
_cell.length_a   1.000
_cell.length_b   1.000
_cell.length_c   1.000
_cell.angle_alpha   90.00
_cell.angle_beta   90.00
_cell.angle_gamma   90.00
#
_symmetry.space_group_name_H-M   'P 1'
#
loop_
_entity.id
_entity.type
_entity.pdbx_description
1 polymer ?
#
loop_
_entity_poly.entity_id
_entity_poly.type
_entity_poly.pdbx_seq_one_letter_code
_entity_poly.pdbx_strand_id
1 'polypeptide(L)'
;MTMKTIRFPPLLLALAVGLAVACYWPGLQGNYFLFDDTPNLEQLGVFGGVSDWESFRAFVFGGVSGPTGRPLSLATFLLDDNTWPSQAVWFKPTNLAIHVLCGLLLCWGTLLLLRNFRFEEDEAQWLAVFSSACWLLHPLMVSTTLYIVQRMAQLSTLFVFAGMAGYLHGRLLLPERPRAAYAWMTLSLGLGTLLAVFSKENGALLPLLLLVVEFCLPDQPSRPRPARLWRAVCLWLPSLALLIYLARQIDFSPGIWPRRLFDQPERLWSEARIVWEYLRLLFIPQIEGHGLYQDGYAISRGWLTPWTTLPAALGLLALFGAALWARRRWPLVALAILFFFAGHLLESSVLGLELYFEHRNYLSAGLLFLPLGQGLSFLAKKYKPALALVVGGVALCLLAGFTWQRAQLWQDEDQLLLYWAASNPDSPRAYNAVVAILTVRRQLEQADALLDAANERFPDNAMLNLRRLLQKIFARQASERDFELAGQRLSRQVFDMPAIRSMRMIVDNVLKPDTPLFYKDATLGLIEAMERNTTFSRFPEQKQESAYLKGRLYLAKSAPAEACRQYQYAIGLYADVEPALMMVAEIASAQAFDCALETLALAKKALDQQADRSLRRSRESYESEIIRLREIIDQERQK
;
A
#
# COMPACT_ATOMS: atom_id res chain seq x y z
N MET A 1 11.66 -39.10 28.12
CA MET A 1 10.21 -39.09 27.91
C MET A 1 9.97 -38.20 26.66
N THR A 2 9.81 -38.82 25.53
CA THR A 2 9.64 -38.13 24.23
C THR A 2 8.26 -37.47 24.16
N MET A 3 8.11 -36.36 23.44
CA MET A 3 6.84 -35.65 23.20
C MET A 3 5.70 -36.50 22.60
N LYS A 4 5.87 -37.83 22.57
CA LYS A 4 4.93 -38.82 21.99
C LYS A 4 3.53 -38.88 22.61
N THR A 5 3.25 -38.10 23.67
CA THR A 5 1.99 -38.23 24.41
C THR A 5 0.99 -37.07 24.24
N ILE A 6 1.33 -36.03 23.46
CA ILE A 6 0.38 -34.93 23.20
C ILE A 6 0.04 -34.90 21.70
N ARG A 7 -0.94 -35.70 21.30
CA ARG A 7 -1.44 -35.79 19.91
C ARG A 7 -2.46 -34.69 19.56
N PHE A 8 -2.13 -33.36 19.76
CA PHE A 8 -3.10 -32.31 19.50
C PHE A 8 -2.64 -31.14 18.59
N PRO A 9 -1.63 -31.25 17.69
CA PRO A 9 -1.26 -30.14 16.82
C PRO A 9 -2.43 -29.56 15.98
N PRO A 10 -3.31 -30.38 15.37
CA PRO A 10 -4.45 -29.85 14.61
C PRO A 10 -5.45 -29.07 15.48
N LEU A 11 -5.72 -29.53 16.70
CA LEU A 11 -6.59 -28.83 17.64
C LEU A 11 -6.01 -27.47 18.04
N LEU A 12 -4.69 -27.43 18.28
CA LEU A 12 -4.00 -26.16 18.62
C LEU A 12 -4.00 -25.17 17.45
N LEU A 13 -3.87 -25.67 16.22
CA LEU A 13 -4.01 -24.82 15.04
C LEU A 13 -5.44 -24.27 14.94
N ALA A 14 -6.45 -25.12 15.14
CA ALA A 14 -7.85 -24.68 15.16
C ALA A 14 -8.12 -23.64 16.28
N LEU A 15 -7.54 -23.85 17.47
CA LEU A 15 -7.61 -22.88 18.57
C LEU A 15 -6.92 -21.56 18.21
N ALA A 16 -5.73 -21.60 17.58
CA ALA A 16 -5.03 -20.40 17.15
C ALA A 16 -5.83 -19.62 16.10
N VAL A 17 -6.46 -20.32 15.14
CA VAL A 17 -7.36 -19.72 14.14
C VAL A 17 -8.59 -19.11 14.82
N GLY A 18 -9.26 -19.84 15.73
CA GLY A 18 -10.40 -19.31 16.47
C GLY A 18 -10.04 -18.08 17.31
N LEU A 19 -8.87 -18.12 17.96
CA LEU A 19 -8.35 -16.98 18.72
C LEU A 19 -8.02 -15.79 17.81
N ALA A 20 -7.44 -16.01 16.63
CA ALA A 20 -7.19 -14.95 15.66
C ALA A 20 -8.50 -14.30 15.22
N VAL A 21 -9.51 -15.10 14.81
CA VAL A 21 -10.82 -14.56 14.44
C VAL A 21 -11.43 -13.73 15.58
N ALA A 22 -11.35 -14.22 16.82
CA ALA A 22 -11.85 -13.49 17.99
C ALA A 22 -11.09 -12.16 18.23
N CYS A 23 -9.75 -12.17 18.08
CA CYS A 23 -8.92 -10.96 18.26
C CYS A 23 -9.21 -9.88 17.19
N TYR A 24 -9.47 -10.28 15.95
CA TYR A 24 -9.75 -9.34 14.86
C TYR A 24 -11.21 -8.87 14.82
N TRP A 25 -12.13 -9.58 15.50
CA TRP A 25 -13.57 -9.32 15.47
C TRP A 25 -13.96 -7.86 15.70
N PRO A 26 -13.43 -7.13 16.71
CA PRO A 26 -13.78 -5.73 16.93
C PRO A 26 -13.49 -4.85 15.73
N GLY A 27 -12.34 -5.03 15.09
CA GLY A 27 -11.91 -4.22 13.95
C GLY A 27 -12.74 -4.43 12.68
N LEU A 28 -13.49 -5.55 12.57
CA LEU A 28 -14.41 -5.79 11.46
C LEU A 28 -15.62 -4.85 11.49
N GLN A 29 -15.96 -4.29 12.66
CA GLN A 29 -17.13 -3.43 12.84
C GLN A 29 -16.92 -1.99 12.34
N GLY A 30 -15.68 -1.55 12.14
CA GLY A 30 -15.36 -0.20 11.64
C GLY A 30 -15.82 -0.02 10.20
N ASN A 31 -16.74 0.94 9.96
CA ASN A 31 -17.32 1.20 8.64
C ASN A 31 -16.78 2.49 8.04
N TYR A 32 -15.52 2.50 7.67
CA TYR A 32 -14.83 3.63 7.06
C TYR A 32 -13.72 3.15 6.14
N PHE A 33 -13.43 3.95 5.11
CA PHE A 33 -12.34 3.75 4.16
C PHE A 33 -11.17 4.67 4.50
N LEU A 34 -9.95 4.18 4.33
CA LEU A 34 -8.74 4.91 4.65
C LEU A 34 -7.88 5.11 3.39
N PHE A 35 -7.21 6.24 3.28
CA PHE A 35 -6.14 6.53 2.31
C PHE A 35 -6.37 5.93 0.91
N ASP A 36 -5.66 4.83 0.59
CA ASP A 36 -5.67 4.19 -0.71
C ASP A 36 -6.91 3.30 -0.95
N ASP A 37 -7.78 3.09 0.05
CA ASP A 37 -9.04 2.36 -0.15
C ASP A 37 -9.91 3.11 -1.16
N THR A 38 -10.12 4.41 -0.95
CA THR A 38 -11.00 5.23 -1.81
C THR A 38 -10.56 5.24 -3.28
N PRO A 39 -9.32 5.62 -3.65
CA PRO A 39 -8.93 5.71 -5.06
C PRO A 39 -8.92 4.34 -5.79
N ASN A 40 -8.85 3.24 -5.05
CA ASN A 40 -8.93 1.90 -5.64
C ASN A 40 -10.38 1.39 -5.75
N LEU A 41 -11.28 1.74 -4.81
CA LEU A 41 -12.63 1.21 -4.74
C LEU A 41 -13.69 2.16 -5.34
N GLU A 42 -13.46 3.48 -5.35
CA GLU A 42 -14.40 4.44 -5.96
C GLU A 42 -14.65 4.16 -7.45
N GLN A 43 -13.72 3.47 -8.11
CA GLN A 43 -13.88 3.02 -9.49
C GLN A 43 -15.05 2.03 -9.69
N LEU A 44 -15.54 1.39 -8.61
CA LEU A 44 -16.75 0.57 -8.64
C LEU A 44 -17.99 1.39 -9.07
N GLY A 45 -18.00 2.70 -8.78
CA GLY A 45 -19.14 3.58 -9.09
C GLY A 45 -19.10 4.27 -10.45
N VAL A 46 -17.99 4.17 -11.19
CA VAL A 46 -17.80 4.95 -12.45
C VAL A 46 -18.90 4.70 -13.49
N PHE A 47 -19.44 3.47 -13.54
CA PHE A 47 -20.54 3.09 -14.44
C PHE A 47 -21.87 2.84 -13.70
N GLY A 48 -22.03 3.38 -12.48
CA GLY A 48 -23.17 3.09 -11.63
C GLY A 48 -23.14 1.69 -11.00
N GLY A 49 -22.00 1.01 -11.10
CA GLY A 49 -21.75 -0.34 -10.58
C GLY A 49 -21.07 -1.22 -11.61
N VAL A 50 -20.53 -2.36 -11.15
CA VAL A 50 -19.93 -3.38 -12.03
C VAL A 50 -20.97 -4.47 -12.29
N SER A 51 -21.70 -4.37 -13.41
CA SER A 51 -22.83 -5.24 -13.74
C SER A 51 -22.68 -6.00 -15.06
N ASP A 52 -21.73 -5.60 -15.92
CA ASP A 52 -21.49 -6.19 -17.22
C ASP A 52 -20.00 -6.38 -17.50
N TRP A 53 -19.66 -6.93 -18.66
CA TRP A 53 -18.28 -7.22 -19.04
C TRP A 53 -17.44 -5.94 -19.25
N GLU A 54 -18.04 -4.86 -19.73
CA GLU A 54 -17.33 -3.59 -19.96
C GLU A 54 -16.93 -2.95 -18.63
N SER A 55 -17.86 -2.81 -17.71
CA SER A 55 -17.61 -2.29 -16.36
C SER A 55 -16.66 -3.20 -15.56
N PHE A 56 -16.79 -4.53 -15.69
CA PHE A 56 -15.85 -5.48 -15.11
C PHE A 56 -14.44 -5.28 -15.66
N ARG A 57 -14.28 -5.19 -16.97
CA ARG A 57 -12.98 -4.98 -17.60
C ARG A 57 -12.36 -3.64 -17.18
N ALA A 58 -13.17 -2.59 -17.14
CA ALA A 58 -12.72 -1.26 -16.76
C ALA A 58 -12.24 -1.24 -15.30
N PHE A 59 -12.99 -1.85 -14.37
CA PHE A 59 -12.60 -1.91 -12.97
C PHE A 59 -11.38 -2.81 -12.75
N VAL A 60 -11.40 -4.04 -13.25
CA VAL A 60 -10.37 -5.04 -12.94
C VAL A 60 -9.05 -4.75 -13.62
N PHE A 61 -9.05 -4.29 -14.87
CA PHE A 61 -7.82 -4.04 -15.64
C PHE A 61 -7.45 -2.55 -15.72
N GLY A 62 -8.32 -1.65 -15.26
CA GLY A 62 -8.07 -0.21 -15.17
C GLY A 62 -7.38 0.23 -13.87
N GLY A 63 -6.88 -0.70 -13.06
CA GLY A 63 -6.25 -0.39 -11.78
C GLY A 63 -5.05 0.55 -11.90
N VAL A 64 -4.98 1.54 -11.00
CA VAL A 64 -3.93 2.58 -10.99
C VAL A 64 -2.79 2.27 -10.00
N SER A 65 -2.92 1.19 -9.23
CA SER A 65 -1.96 0.79 -8.20
C SER A 65 -0.85 -0.08 -8.77
N GLY A 66 0.38 0.44 -8.77
CA GLY A 66 1.55 -0.26 -9.26
C GLY A 66 1.57 -0.50 -10.78
N PRO A 67 2.67 -1.03 -11.33
CA PRO A 67 2.83 -1.20 -12.77
C PRO A 67 1.95 -2.31 -13.38
N THR A 68 1.44 -3.24 -12.57
CA THR A 68 0.57 -4.34 -13.03
C THR A 68 -0.92 -3.97 -13.01
N GLY A 69 -1.31 -2.89 -12.31
CA GLY A 69 -2.70 -2.55 -12.02
C GLY A 69 -3.40 -3.52 -11.05
N ARG A 70 -2.74 -4.62 -10.65
CA ARG A 70 -3.19 -5.62 -9.65
C ARG A 70 -4.57 -6.22 -9.93
N PRO A 71 -4.83 -6.71 -11.15
CA PRO A 71 -6.17 -7.11 -11.59
C PRO A 71 -6.79 -8.21 -10.74
N LEU A 72 -5.99 -9.16 -10.22
CA LEU A 72 -6.53 -10.25 -9.41
C LEU A 72 -7.06 -9.72 -8.06
N SER A 73 -6.38 -8.77 -7.46
CA SER A 73 -6.85 -8.14 -6.23
C SER A 73 -8.12 -7.33 -6.47
N LEU A 74 -8.18 -6.55 -7.54
CA LEU A 74 -9.38 -5.79 -7.91
C LEU A 74 -10.56 -6.73 -8.17
N ALA A 75 -10.36 -7.82 -8.90
CA ALA A 75 -11.41 -8.83 -9.13
C ALA A 75 -11.97 -9.42 -7.81
N THR A 76 -11.13 -9.60 -6.77
CA THR A 76 -11.61 -10.14 -5.50
C THR A 76 -12.44 -9.17 -4.68
N PHE A 77 -12.35 -7.85 -4.90
CA PHE A 77 -13.25 -6.89 -4.23
C PHE A 77 -14.70 -7.03 -4.70
N LEU A 78 -14.91 -7.49 -5.94
CA LEU A 78 -16.26 -7.77 -6.47
C LEU A 78 -16.97 -8.94 -5.77
N LEU A 79 -16.27 -9.72 -4.94
CA LEU A 79 -16.89 -10.74 -4.08
C LEU A 79 -17.66 -10.10 -2.91
N ASP A 80 -17.32 -8.88 -2.55
CA ASP A 80 -17.87 -8.19 -1.39
C ASP A 80 -18.92 -7.14 -1.81
N ASP A 81 -18.63 -6.36 -2.85
CA ASP A 81 -19.55 -5.36 -3.42
C ASP A 81 -19.15 -5.02 -4.87
N ASN A 82 -20.14 -4.66 -5.65
CA ASN A 82 -19.98 -4.23 -7.05
C ASN A 82 -20.44 -2.79 -7.31
N THR A 83 -20.70 -2.02 -6.24
CA THR A 83 -21.20 -0.64 -6.31
C THR A 83 -20.37 0.33 -5.47
N TRP A 84 -20.51 1.64 -5.74
CA TRP A 84 -19.94 2.71 -4.93
C TRP A 84 -20.89 3.91 -4.90
N PRO A 85 -21.11 4.58 -3.75
CA PRO A 85 -20.44 4.34 -2.47
C PRO A 85 -20.84 3.02 -1.81
N SER A 86 -19.87 2.36 -1.15
CA SER A 86 -20.01 1.07 -0.50
C SER A 86 -19.80 1.17 1.02
N GLN A 87 -19.83 0.03 1.71
CA GLN A 87 -19.58 -0.05 3.15
C GLN A 87 -18.32 -0.87 3.45
N ALA A 88 -17.40 -0.28 4.21
CA ALA A 88 -16.11 -0.90 4.53
C ALA A 88 -16.25 -2.24 5.29
N VAL A 89 -17.30 -2.40 6.07
CA VAL A 89 -17.58 -3.62 6.84
C VAL A 89 -17.77 -4.86 5.97
N TRP A 90 -18.15 -4.71 4.71
CA TRP A 90 -18.36 -5.86 3.82
C TRP A 90 -17.03 -6.46 3.34
N PHE A 91 -15.99 -5.64 3.19
CA PHE A 91 -14.69 -6.06 2.67
C PHE A 91 -13.79 -6.70 3.74
N LYS A 92 -13.89 -6.26 4.99
CA LYS A 92 -12.99 -6.70 6.08
C LYS A 92 -13.08 -8.19 6.42
N PRO A 93 -14.29 -8.84 6.42
CA PRO A 93 -14.38 -10.28 6.68
C PRO A 93 -13.61 -11.12 5.64
N THR A 94 -13.66 -10.76 4.36
CA THR A 94 -12.89 -11.41 3.31
C THR A 94 -11.38 -11.26 3.54
N ASN A 95 -10.90 -10.09 3.95
CA ASN A 95 -9.51 -9.89 4.32
C ASN A 95 -9.10 -10.78 5.49
N LEU A 96 -9.93 -10.89 6.53
CA LEU A 96 -9.67 -11.80 7.65
C LEU A 96 -9.64 -13.26 7.21
N ALA A 97 -10.56 -13.68 6.33
CA ALA A 97 -10.55 -15.04 5.77
C ALA A 97 -9.24 -15.32 5.01
N ILE A 98 -8.76 -14.37 4.19
CA ILE A 98 -7.47 -14.49 3.50
C ILE A 98 -6.32 -14.55 4.50
N HIS A 99 -6.35 -13.77 5.58
CA HIS A 99 -5.32 -13.82 6.64
C HIS A 99 -5.25 -15.21 7.29
N VAL A 100 -6.39 -15.79 7.64
CA VAL A 100 -6.48 -17.16 8.16
C VAL A 100 -5.94 -18.18 7.16
N LEU A 101 -6.32 -18.07 5.88
CA LEU A 101 -5.81 -18.96 4.82
C LEU A 101 -4.28 -18.83 4.66
N CYS A 102 -3.73 -17.61 4.75
CA CYS A 102 -2.28 -17.41 4.76
C CYS A 102 -1.62 -18.14 5.95
N GLY A 103 -2.20 -18.05 7.14
CA GLY A 103 -1.71 -18.75 8.33
C GLY A 103 -1.74 -20.27 8.19
N LEU A 104 -2.82 -20.82 7.60
CA LEU A 104 -2.94 -22.26 7.31
C LEU A 104 -1.91 -22.72 6.27
N LEU A 105 -1.74 -21.96 5.18
CA LEU A 105 -0.73 -22.28 4.16
C LEU A 105 0.69 -22.14 4.70
N LEU A 106 0.95 -21.16 5.53
CA LEU A 106 2.23 -20.99 6.22
C LEU A 106 2.52 -22.20 7.11
N CYS A 107 1.52 -22.66 7.88
CA CYS A 107 1.66 -23.86 8.72
C CYS A 107 1.96 -25.11 7.89
N TRP A 108 1.20 -25.32 6.82
CA TRP A 108 1.43 -26.45 5.92
C TRP A 108 2.79 -26.37 5.21
N GLY A 109 3.14 -25.21 4.66
CA GLY A 109 4.44 -24.96 4.03
C GLY A 109 5.60 -25.18 5.01
N THR A 110 5.48 -24.68 6.24
CA THR A 110 6.48 -24.88 7.30
C THR A 110 6.61 -26.35 7.69
N LEU A 111 5.51 -27.10 7.79
CA LEU A 111 5.55 -28.54 8.03
C LEU A 111 6.30 -29.27 6.91
N LEU A 112 5.99 -28.97 5.65
CA LEU A 112 6.69 -29.54 4.50
C LEU A 112 8.17 -29.16 4.46
N LEU A 113 8.49 -27.93 4.84
CA LEU A 113 9.86 -27.44 4.99
C LEU A 113 10.63 -28.26 6.03
N LEU A 114 10.06 -28.45 7.22
CA LEU A 114 10.67 -29.22 8.31
C LEU A 114 10.83 -30.70 7.96
N ARG A 115 9.89 -31.28 7.20
CA ARG A 115 10.03 -32.62 6.61
C ARG A 115 11.20 -32.70 5.61
N ASN A 116 11.45 -31.65 4.84
CA ASN A 116 12.62 -31.54 3.97
C ASN A 116 13.92 -31.42 4.78
N PHE A 117 13.88 -30.83 5.98
CA PHE A 117 14.98 -30.82 6.95
C PHE A 117 15.11 -32.12 7.75
N ARG A 118 14.14 -33.06 7.64
CA ARG A 118 14.07 -34.34 8.38
C ARG A 118 13.86 -34.20 9.86
N PHE A 119 13.12 -33.22 10.28
CA PHE A 119 12.61 -33.23 11.66
C PHE A 119 11.68 -34.43 11.87
N GLU A 120 11.67 -34.95 13.10
CA GLU A 120 10.68 -35.94 13.51
C GLU A 120 9.27 -35.36 13.34
N GLU A 121 8.30 -36.19 12.92
CA GLU A 121 6.98 -35.73 12.52
C GLU A 121 6.27 -34.93 13.60
N ASP A 122 6.29 -35.42 14.86
CA ASP A 122 5.68 -34.75 16.00
C ASP A 122 6.34 -33.38 16.24
N GLU A 123 7.67 -33.33 16.19
CA GLU A 123 8.41 -32.07 16.36
C GLU A 123 8.12 -31.08 15.22
N ALA A 124 8.10 -31.56 13.99
CA ALA A 124 7.78 -30.76 12.81
C ALA A 124 6.39 -30.14 12.90
N GLN A 125 5.38 -30.90 13.33
CA GLN A 125 4.01 -30.41 13.53
C GLN A 125 3.94 -29.31 14.61
N TRP A 126 4.58 -29.53 15.77
CA TRP A 126 4.61 -28.55 16.83
C TRP A 126 5.30 -27.24 16.43
N LEU A 127 6.44 -27.33 15.77
CA LEU A 127 7.17 -26.18 15.24
C LEU A 127 6.36 -25.40 14.22
N ALA A 128 5.72 -26.12 13.26
CA ALA A 128 4.89 -25.51 12.23
C ALA A 128 3.70 -24.76 12.84
N VAL A 129 2.96 -25.39 13.74
CA VAL A 129 1.80 -24.80 14.41
C VAL A 129 2.19 -23.58 15.24
N PHE A 130 3.23 -23.71 16.09
CA PHE A 130 3.67 -22.61 16.95
C PHE A 130 4.14 -21.39 16.12
N SER A 131 5.02 -21.61 15.13
CA SER A 131 5.56 -20.53 14.31
C SER A 131 4.46 -19.81 13.51
N SER A 132 3.51 -20.58 12.96
CA SER A 132 2.39 -19.99 12.21
C SER A 132 1.37 -19.32 13.12
N ALA A 133 1.15 -19.81 14.34
CA ALA A 133 0.32 -19.16 15.34
C ALA A 133 0.93 -17.83 15.80
N CYS A 134 2.26 -17.75 15.97
CA CYS A 134 2.94 -16.49 16.26
C CYS A 134 2.69 -15.47 15.13
N TRP A 135 2.82 -15.88 13.87
CA TRP A 135 2.57 -14.98 12.73
C TRP A 135 1.09 -14.58 12.64
N LEU A 136 0.16 -15.53 12.79
CA LEU A 136 -1.28 -15.32 12.69
C LEU A 136 -1.81 -14.37 13.78
N LEU A 137 -1.26 -14.46 14.99
CA LEU A 137 -1.65 -13.67 16.16
C LEU A 137 -0.76 -12.43 16.36
N HIS A 138 0.11 -12.09 15.40
CA HIS A 138 1.04 -10.99 15.60
C HIS A 138 0.37 -9.62 15.38
N PRO A 139 0.48 -8.66 16.32
CA PRO A 139 -0.19 -7.36 16.22
C PRO A 139 0.25 -6.53 15.00
N LEU A 140 1.46 -6.74 14.48
CA LEU A 140 1.93 -6.06 13.26
C LEU A 140 1.12 -6.44 12.00
N MET A 141 0.36 -7.56 12.03
CA MET A 141 -0.47 -8.00 10.90
C MET A 141 -1.84 -7.31 10.89
N VAL A 142 -2.21 -6.58 11.95
CA VAL A 142 -3.53 -5.95 12.11
C VAL A 142 -3.80 -4.94 11.01
N SER A 143 -2.86 -4.03 10.76
CA SER A 143 -3.01 -3.01 9.72
C SER A 143 -3.16 -3.63 8.33
N THR A 144 -2.39 -4.70 8.02
CA THR A 144 -2.51 -5.40 6.73
C THR A 144 -3.87 -6.10 6.57
N THR A 145 -4.45 -6.56 7.68
CA THR A 145 -5.71 -7.34 7.64
C THR A 145 -6.93 -6.43 7.62
N LEU A 146 -6.94 -5.33 8.39
CA LEU A 146 -8.10 -4.45 8.54
C LEU A 146 -8.12 -3.26 7.58
N TYR A 147 -6.99 -2.89 6.98
CA TYR A 147 -6.90 -1.91 5.91
C TYR A 147 -7.25 -2.59 4.58
N ILE A 148 -8.39 -2.23 4.00
CA ILE A 148 -9.07 -2.99 2.95
C ILE A 148 -8.18 -3.21 1.73
N VAL A 149 -7.54 -2.16 1.23
CA VAL A 149 -6.69 -2.24 0.03
C VAL A 149 -5.47 -3.15 0.22
N GLN A 150 -5.05 -3.43 1.45
CA GLN A 150 -3.93 -4.35 1.71
C GLN A 150 -4.30 -5.82 1.48
N ARG A 151 -5.55 -6.13 1.07
CA ARG A 151 -5.91 -7.41 0.42
C ARG A 151 -4.91 -7.76 -0.69
N MET A 152 -4.40 -6.76 -1.39
CA MET A 152 -3.37 -6.93 -2.43
C MET A 152 -2.11 -7.61 -1.86
N ALA A 153 -1.63 -7.17 -0.70
CA ALA A 153 -0.49 -7.77 -0.02
C ALA A 153 -0.82 -9.16 0.55
N GLN A 154 -2.02 -9.34 1.08
CA GLN A 154 -2.48 -10.62 1.61
C GLN A 154 -2.59 -11.68 0.51
N LEU A 155 -3.22 -11.37 -0.63
CA LEU A 155 -3.34 -12.29 -1.77
C LEU A 155 -1.98 -12.65 -2.38
N SER A 156 -1.10 -11.66 -2.53
CA SER A 156 0.26 -11.92 -2.98
C SER A 156 0.97 -12.91 -2.05
N THR A 157 0.85 -12.71 -0.73
CA THR A 157 1.42 -13.61 0.28
C THR A 157 0.77 -14.99 0.26
N LEU A 158 -0.55 -15.05 0.09
CA LEU A 158 -1.31 -16.30 -0.04
C LEU A 158 -0.74 -17.18 -1.15
N PHE A 159 -0.57 -16.60 -2.34
CA PHE A 159 -0.05 -17.33 -3.50
C PHE A 159 1.44 -17.63 -3.39
N VAL A 160 2.23 -16.79 -2.72
CA VAL A 160 3.63 -17.10 -2.40
C VAL A 160 3.70 -18.30 -1.45
N PHE A 161 2.92 -18.34 -0.37
CA PHE A 161 2.90 -19.46 0.57
C PHE A 161 2.35 -20.74 -0.07
N ALA A 162 1.32 -20.65 -0.91
CA ALA A 162 0.80 -21.78 -1.69
C ALA A 162 1.87 -22.33 -2.66
N GLY A 163 2.54 -21.43 -3.39
CA GLY A 163 3.63 -21.78 -4.31
C GLY A 163 4.81 -22.44 -3.59
N MET A 164 5.20 -21.90 -2.42
CA MET A 164 6.24 -22.46 -1.57
C MET A 164 5.84 -23.86 -1.04
N ALA A 165 4.61 -24.02 -0.54
CA ALA A 165 4.12 -25.30 -0.04
C ALA A 165 4.08 -26.36 -1.15
N GLY A 166 3.54 -26.01 -2.34
CA GLY A 166 3.51 -26.92 -3.48
C GLY A 166 4.90 -27.30 -4.00
N TYR A 167 5.84 -26.34 -4.02
CA TYR A 167 7.24 -26.61 -4.33
C TYR A 167 7.86 -27.60 -3.35
N LEU A 168 7.70 -27.38 -2.05
CA LEU A 168 8.24 -28.24 -0.99
C LEU A 168 7.62 -29.64 -1.01
N HIS A 169 6.32 -29.74 -1.33
CA HIS A 169 5.66 -31.01 -1.56
C HIS A 169 6.29 -31.76 -2.75
N GLY A 170 6.43 -31.10 -3.90
CA GLY A 170 7.09 -31.67 -5.06
C GLY A 170 8.52 -32.15 -4.75
N ARG A 171 9.25 -31.37 -3.95
CA ARG A 171 10.60 -31.74 -3.52
C ARG A 171 10.64 -33.03 -2.67
N LEU A 172 9.63 -33.29 -1.86
CA LEU A 172 9.50 -34.53 -1.10
C LEU A 172 9.25 -35.73 -2.02
N LEU A 173 8.60 -35.54 -3.17
CA LEU A 173 8.33 -36.61 -4.16
C LEU A 173 9.54 -36.92 -5.03
N LEU A 174 10.58 -36.09 -5.05
CA LEU A 174 11.69 -36.16 -6.00
C LEU A 174 12.43 -37.51 -5.99
N PRO A 175 12.67 -38.19 -4.84
CA PRO A 175 13.36 -39.48 -4.81
C PRO A 175 12.57 -40.63 -5.46
N GLU A 176 11.24 -40.62 -5.31
CA GLU A 176 10.39 -41.78 -5.69
C GLU A 176 9.66 -41.52 -7.02
N ARG A 177 9.22 -40.29 -7.26
CA ARG A 177 8.37 -39.90 -8.40
C ARG A 177 8.89 -38.62 -9.08
N PRO A 178 10.07 -38.66 -9.73
CA PRO A 178 10.73 -37.47 -10.23
C PRO A 178 9.88 -36.68 -11.25
N ARG A 179 9.14 -37.35 -12.14
CA ARG A 179 8.27 -36.68 -13.12
C ARG A 179 7.15 -35.87 -12.43
N ALA A 180 6.46 -36.46 -11.46
CA ALA A 180 5.43 -35.80 -10.68
C ALA A 180 6.04 -34.68 -9.82
N ALA A 181 7.21 -34.88 -9.25
CA ALA A 181 7.96 -33.88 -8.48
C ALA A 181 8.22 -32.63 -9.30
N TYR A 182 8.79 -32.77 -10.50
CA TYR A 182 9.06 -31.62 -11.37
C TYR A 182 7.76 -30.94 -11.85
N ALA A 183 6.70 -31.70 -12.14
CA ALA A 183 5.40 -31.14 -12.49
C ALA A 183 4.85 -30.27 -11.35
N TRP A 184 4.84 -30.79 -10.11
CA TRP A 184 4.41 -30.04 -8.92
C TRP A 184 5.26 -28.80 -8.68
N MET A 185 6.59 -28.91 -8.68
CA MET A 185 7.49 -27.79 -8.46
C MET A 185 7.31 -26.71 -9.52
N THR A 186 7.22 -27.09 -10.81
CA THR A 186 7.07 -26.12 -11.91
C THR A 186 5.70 -25.43 -11.87
N LEU A 187 4.63 -26.22 -11.69
CA LEU A 187 3.27 -25.67 -11.64
C LEU A 187 3.08 -24.75 -10.45
N SER A 188 3.50 -25.19 -9.26
CA SER A 188 3.35 -24.39 -8.03
C SER A 188 4.16 -23.10 -8.08
N LEU A 189 5.39 -23.15 -8.61
CA LEU A 189 6.23 -21.98 -8.81
C LEU A 189 5.61 -21.05 -9.87
N GLY A 190 5.22 -21.57 -11.02
CA GLY A 190 4.69 -20.78 -12.13
C GLY A 190 3.36 -20.11 -11.77
N LEU A 191 2.37 -20.88 -11.33
CA LEU A 191 1.06 -20.35 -10.94
C LEU A 191 1.16 -19.47 -9.68
N GLY A 192 1.95 -19.90 -8.68
CA GLY A 192 2.15 -19.14 -7.47
C GLY A 192 2.75 -17.75 -7.76
N THR A 193 3.80 -17.69 -8.59
CA THR A 193 4.39 -16.41 -9.00
C THR A 193 3.42 -15.55 -9.81
N LEU A 194 2.74 -16.14 -10.80
CA LEU A 194 1.82 -15.41 -11.67
C LEU A 194 0.66 -14.78 -10.88
N LEU A 195 -0.03 -15.59 -10.08
CA LEU A 195 -1.17 -15.13 -9.26
C LEU A 195 -0.72 -14.12 -8.19
N ALA A 196 0.45 -14.35 -7.59
CA ALA A 196 1.00 -13.42 -6.61
C ALA A 196 1.36 -12.05 -7.24
N VAL A 197 1.98 -12.02 -8.43
CA VAL A 197 2.34 -10.78 -9.14
C VAL A 197 1.10 -10.01 -9.59
N PHE A 198 0.07 -10.68 -10.08
CA PHE A 198 -1.20 -10.02 -10.43
C PHE A 198 -2.01 -9.57 -9.22
N SER A 199 -1.63 -10.01 -8.02
CA SER A 199 -2.17 -9.48 -6.76
C SER A 199 -1.36 -8.29 -6.25
N LYS A 200 -0.03 -8.42 -6.20
CA LYS A 200 0.94 -7.36 -5.87
C LYS A 200 2.34 -7.77 -6.35
N GLU A 201 3.14 -6.81 -6.74
CA GLU A 201 4.46 -7.00 -7.37
C GLU A 201 5.43 -7.83 -6.52
N ASN A 202 5.25 -7.85 -5.18
CA ASN A 202 6.03 -8.67 -4.25
C ASN A 202 5.98 -10.18 -4.55
N GLY A 203 4.97 -10.63 -5.27
CA GLY A 203 4.87 -12.01 -5.74
C GLY A 203 6.05 -12.46 -6.62
N ALA A 204 6.72 -11.53 -7.30
CA ALA A 204 7.93 -11.81 -8.08
C ALA A 204 9.12 -12.32 -7.25
N LEU A 205 9.05 -12.21 -5.92
CA LEU A 205 10.06 -12.71 -5.00
C LEU A 205 10.03 -14.23 -4.81
N LEU A 206 8.94 -14.95 -5.19
CA LEU A 206 8.81 -16.38 -4.91
C LEU A 206 9.99 -17.23 -5.41
N PRO A 207 10.52 -17.07 -6.63
CA PRO A 207 11.70 -17.82 -7.06
C PRO A 207 12.93 -17.56 -6.18
N LEU A 208 13.16 -16.31 -5.78
CA LEU A 208 14.27 -15.92 -4.92
C LEU A 208 14.11 -16.48 -3.49
N LEU A 209 12.90 -16.42 -2.93
CA LEU A 209 12.59 -17.00 -1.62
C LEU A 209 12.84 -18.51 -1.61
N LEU A 210 12.50 -19.22 -2.70
CA LEU A 210 12.81 -20.63 -2.86
C LEU A 210 14.31 -20.90 -3.05
N LEU A 211 15.08 -19.99 -3.68
CA LEU A 211 16.53 -20.08 -3.69
C LEU A 211 17.12 -19.97 -2.28
N VAL A 212 16.59 -19.08 -1.44
CA VAL A 212 16.98 -18.98 -0.03
C VAL A 212 16.68 -20.28 0.72
N VAL A 213 15.51 -20.88 0.49
CA VAL A 213 15.16 -22.18 1.05
C VAL A 213 16.15 -23.25 0.61
N GLU A 214 16.40 -23.40 -0.70
CA GLU A 214 17.38 -24.36 -1.23
C GLU A 214 18.80 -24.14 -0.73
N PHE A 215 19.19 -22.88 -0.50
CA PHE A 215 20.48 -22.53 0.03
C PHE A 215 20.67 -22.97 1.49
N CYS A 216 19.61 -22.98 2.29
CA CYS A 216 19.64 -23.36 3.70
C CYS A 216 19.37 -24.86 3.91
N LEU A 217 18.71 -25.54 2.97
CA LEU A 217 18.46 -26.97 3.07
C LEU A 217 19.79 -27.77 3.02
N PRO A 218 19.98 -28.76 3.91
CA PRO A 218 21.17 -29.58 3.92
C PRO A 218 21.24 -30.50 2.68
N ASP A 219 22.47 -30.74 2.19
CA ASP A 219 22.71 -31.74 1.16
C ASP A 219 22.62 -33.15 1.77
N GLN A 220 21.70 -33.94 1.22
CA GLN A 220 21.47 -35.32 1.71
C GLN A 220 21.22 -36.28 0.54
N PRO A 221 21.86 -37.47 0.51
CA PRO A 221 21.66 -38.44 -0.57
C PRO A 221 20.19 -38.87 -0.74
N SER A 222 19.45 -38.97 0.35
CA SER A 222 18.03 -39.37 0.39
C SER A 222 17.06 -38.23 0.09
N ARG A 223 17.54 -37.01 -0.04
CA ARG A 223 16.78 -35.80 -0.44
C ARG A 223 17.59 -35.02 -1.49
N PRO A 224 17.68 -35.55 -2.73
CA PRO A 224 18.47 -34.93 -3.78
C PRO A 224 17.91 -33.54 -4.08
N ARG A 225 18.80 -32.64 -4.46
CA ARG A 225 18.41 -31.33 -4.97
C ARG A 225 17.79 -31.49 -6.36
N PRO A 226 16.84 -30.64 -6.76
CA PRO A 226 16.37 -30.58 -8.13
C PRO A 226 17.54 -30.41 -9.11
N ALA A 227 17.41 -30.96 -10.33
CA ALA A 227 18.43 -30.90 -11.36
C ALA A 227 19.00 -29.48 -11.55
N ARG A 228 20.30 -29.38 -11.82
CA ARG A 228 20.97 -28.09 -11.97
C ARG A 228 20.32 -27.22 -13.04
N LEU A 229 19.98 -27.81 -14.20
CA LEU A 229 19.33 -27.10 -15.29
C LEU A 229 17.95 -26.58 -14.87
N TRP A 230 17.13 -27.41 -14.21
CA TRP A 230 15.81 -26.97 -13.73
C TRP A 230 15.93 -25.79 -12.75
N ARG A 231 16.84 -25.86 -11.79
CA ARG A 231 17.10 -24.76 -10.86
C ARG A 231 17.59 -23.50 -11.57
N ALA A 232 18.46 -23.68 -12.57
CA ALA A 232 18.96 -22.55 -13.36
C ALA A 232 17.83 -21.82 -14.09
N VAL A 233 16.93 -22.57 -14.73
CA VAL A 233 15.82 -21.98 -15.51
C VAL A 233 14.70 -21.48 -14.61
N CYS A 234 14.27 -22.27 -13.62
CA CYS A 234 13.06 -21.98 -12.85
C CYS A 234 13.31 -21.09 -11.62
N LEU A 235 14.49 -21.11 -11.03
CA LEU A 235 14.81 -20.33 -9.84
C LEU A 235 15.83 -19.21 -10.12
N TRP A 236 17.00 -19.54 -10.69
CA TRP A 236 18.05 -18.55 -10.88
C TRP A 236 17.72 -17.53 -11.94
N LEU A 237 17.20 -17.93 -13.09
CA LEU A 237 16.91 -17.00 -14.19
C LEU A 237 15.87 -15.93 -13.79
N PRO A 238 14.69 -16.27 -13.23
CA PRO A 238 13.73 -15.25 -12.80
C PRO A 238 14.25 -14.41 -11.63
N SER A 239 15.00 -14.99 -10.69
CA SER A 239 15.62 -14.24 -9.60
C SER A 239 16.67 -13.26 -10.11
N LEU A 240 17.50 -13.68 -11.06
CA LEU A 240 18.50 -12.81 -11.71
C LEU A 240 17.81 -11.70 -12.51
N ALA A 241 16.75 -12.00 -13.24
CA ALA A 241 15.97 -11.00 -13.96
C ALA A 241 15.42 -9.93 -13.01
N LEU A 242 14.89 -10.33 -11.85
CA LEU A 242 14.46 -9.41 -10.80
C LEU A 242 15.61 -8.56 -10.26
N LEU A 243 16.76 -9.16 -9.98
CA LEU A 243 17.94 -8.42 -9.49
C LEU A 243 18.47 -7.43 -10.53
N ILE A 244 18.48 -7.81 -11.82
CA ILE A 244 18.85 -6.92 -12.93
C ILE A 244 17.85 -5.77 -13.05
N TYR A 245 16.54 -6.06 -12.92
CA TYR A 245 15.52 -5.01 -12.90
C TYR A 245 15.78 -4.01 -11.78
N LEU A 246 16.02 -4.47 -10.55
CA LEU A 246 16.34 -3.58 -9.42
C LEU A 246 17.66 -2.82 -9.63
N ALA A 247 18.67 -3.47 -10.17
CA ALA A 247 19.96 -2.82 -10.48
C ALA A 247 19.79 -1.69 -11.51
N ARG A 248 18.89 -1.84 -12.49
CA ARG A 248 18.56 -0.80 -13.46
C ARG A 248 17.78 0.38 -12.87
N GLN A 249 17.17 0.21 -11.70
CA GLN A 249 16.48 1.30 -10.98
C GLN A 249 17.46 2.12 -10.12
N ILE A 250 18.75 1.74 -10.05
CA ILE A 250 19.74 2.49 -9.29
C ILE A 250 20.06 3.78 -10.04
N ASP A 251 19.69 4.90 -9.44
CA ASP A 251 19.99 6.25 -9.92
C ASP A 251 20.14 7.18 -8.71
N PHE A 252 21.36 7.61 -8.45
CA PHE A 252 21.69 8.47 -7.32
C PHE A 252 21.61 9.97 -7.68
N SER A 253 20.97 10.31 -8.79
CA SER A 253 20.78 11.70 -9.18
C SER A 253 19.89 12.43 -8.18
N PRO A 254 20.23 13.66 -7.75
CA PRO A 254 19.40 14.46 -6.89
C PRO A 254 18.02 14.73 -7.51
N GLY A 255 16.97 14.53 -6.72
CA GLY A 255 15.58 14.78 -7.16
C GLY A 255 15.03 13.75 -8.14
N ILE A 256 15.61 12.53 -8.20
CA ILE A 256 15.13 11.42 -9.06
C ILE A 256 13.65 11.09 -8.82
N TRP A 257 13.18 11.31 -7.60
CA TRP A 257 11.78 11.13 -7.23
C TRP A 257 11.14 12.46 -6.82
N PRO A 258 10.67 13.27 -7.78
CA PRO A 258 10.15 14.60 -7.49
C PRO A 258 9.01 14.64 -6.46
N ARG A 259 8.22 13.53 -6.38
CA ARG A 259 7.10 13.39 -5.42
C ARG A 259 7.52 12.91 -4.03
N ARG A 260 8.83 12.79 -3.76
CA ARG A 260 9.37 12.34 -2.48
C ARG A 260 10.23 13.43 -1.85
N LEU A 261 10.26 13.46 -0.52
CA LEU A 261 11.10 14.37 0.25
C LEU A 261 12.52 13.82 0.45
N PHE A 262 12.86 12.75 -0.26
CA PHE A 262 14.14 12.04 -0.17
C PHE A 262 14.57 11.53 -1.55
N ASP A 263 15.87 11.42 -1.71
CA ASP A 263 16.54 10.80 -2.84
C ASP A 263 16.79 9.30 -2.59
N GLN A 264 17.28 8.60 -3.61
CA GLN A 264 17.53 7.16 -3.50
C GLN A 264 18.58 6.80 -2.43
N PRO A 265 19.72 7.49 -2.29
CA PRO A 265 20.65 7.26 -1.18
C PRO A 265 19.99 7.47 0.19
N GLU A 266 19.27 8.56 0.35
CA GLU A 266 18.57 8.90 1.61
C GLU A 266 17.52 7.84 1.97
N ARG A 267 16.84 7.30 0.95
CA ARG A 267 15.95 6.16 1.15
C ARG A 267 16.69 4.94 1.66
N LEU A 268 17.77 4.52 1.00
CA LEU A 268 18.55 3.32 1.40
C LEU A 268 19.09 3.45 2.83
N TRP A 269 19.57 4.63 3.20
CA TRP A 269 20.04 4.90 4.56
C TRP A 269 18.88 4.85 5.58
N SER A 270 17.72 5.40 5.23
CA SER A 270 16.53 5.38 6.09
C SER A 270 15.98 3.97 6.24
N GLU A 271 15.92 3.19 5.15
CA GLU A 271 15.45 1.80 5.17
C GLU A 271 16.31 0.90 6.07
N ALA A 272 17.61 1.17 6.18
CA ALA A 272 18.45 0.44 7.14
C ALA A 272 17.96 0.58 8.58
N ARG A 273 17.51 1.77 8.98
CA ARG A 273 16.93 2.02 10.31
C ARG A 273 15.54 1.40 10.44
N ILE A 274 14.72 1.54 9.39
CA ILE A 274 13.35 1.03 9.33
C ILE A 274 13.32 -0.49 9.45
N VAL A 275 14.21 -1.21 8.74
CA VAL A 275 14.29 -2.67 8.82
C VAL A 275 14.65 -3.14 10.24
N TRP A 276 15.51 -2.41 10.96
CA TRP A 276 15.76 -2.67 12.39
C TRP A 276 14.53 -2.44 13.25
N GLU A 277 13.78 -1.40 12.97
CA GLU A 277 12.54 -1.13 13.69
C GLU A 277 11.49 -2.21 13.43
N TYR A 278 11.38 -2.70 12.20
CA TYR A 278 10.55 -3.86 11.89
C TYR A 278 10.94 -5.10 12.68
N LEU A 279 12.24 -5.43 12.75
CA LEU A 279 12.74 -6.54 13.57
C LEU A 279 12.41 -6.32 15.04
N ARG A 280 12.62 -5.12 15.57
CA ARG A 280 12.26 -4.78 16.95
C ARG A 280 10.78 -5.02 17.23
N LEU A 281 9.89 -4.52 16.36
CA LEU A 281 8.44 -4.67 16.53
C LEU A 281 7.97 -6.11 16.37
N LEU A 282 8.63 -6.92 15.53
CA LEU A 282 8.32 -8.34 15.36
C LEU A 282 8.73 -9.20 16.56
N PHE A 283 9.77 -8.82 17.30
CA PHE A 283 10.20 -9.56 18.51
C PHE A 283 9.78 -8.91 19.81
N ILE A 284 9.52 -7.61 19.81
CA ILE A 284 9.04 -6.83 20.96
C ILE A 284 7.77 -6.10 20.53
N PRO A 285 6.64 -6.84 20.45
CA PRO A 285 5.39 -6.28 19.97
C PRO A 285 4.89 -5.15 20.87
N GLN A 286 4.34 -4.12 20.25
CA GLN A 286 3.79 -2.94 20.91
C GLN A 286 2.38 -2.69 20.42
N ILE A 287 1.53 -2.09 21.25
CA ILE A 287 0.22 -1.60 20.87
C ILE A 287 0.42 -0.32 20.04
N GLU A 288 1.34 0.52 20.53
CA GLU A 288 1.74 1.75 19.85
C GLU A 288 2.35 1.41 18.49
N GLY A 289 1.77 1.98 17.46
CA GLY A 289 2.25 1.85 16.09
C GLY A 289 1.99 3.16 15.36
N HIS A 290 2.87 3.48 14.43
CA HIS A 290 2.74 4.71 13.65
C HIS A 290 1.51 4.72 12.73
N GLY A 291 0.79 3.62 12.63
CA GLY A 291 -0.37 3.50 11.75
C GLY A 291 -0.03 3.80 10.29
N LEU A 292 -0.84 4.64 9.65
CA LEU A 292 -0.60 5.09 8.28
C LEU A 292 0.07 6.48 8.18
N TYR A 293 0.31 7.16 9.31
CA TYR A 293 0.97 8.48 9.35
C TYR A 293 2.48 8.33 9.50
N GLN A 294 3.17 8.15 8.37
CA GLN A 294 4.62 7.90 8.32
C GLN A 294 5.43 9.07 7.75
N ASP A 295 4.77 10.16 7.41
CA ASP A 295 5.35 11.36 6.84
C ASP A 295 6.23 12.16 7.82
N GLY A 296 6.11 11.91 9.13
CA GLY A 296 7.00 12.42 10.17
C GLY A 296 8.27 11.59 10.41
N TYR A 297 8.48 10.47 9.69
CA TYR A 297 9.67 9.65 9.90
C TYR A 297 10.94 10.42 9.51
N ALA A 298 11.90 10.50 10.45
CA ALA A 298 13.14 11.22 10.25
C ALA A 298 14.00 10.59 9.13
N ILE A 299 14.08 11.28 7.99
CA ILE A 299 14.87 10.85 6.83
C ILE A 299 16.36 10.87 7.17
N SER A 300 17.07 9.81 6.82
CA SER A 300 18.53 9.78 6.91
C SER A 300 19.15 10.58 5.77
N ARG A 301 19.71 11.75 6.08
CA ARG A 301 20.37 12.63 5.11
C ARG A 301 21.84 12.27 4.87
N GLY A 302 22.35 11.27 5.59
CA GLY A 302 23.71 10.77 5.47
C GLY A 302 23.97 9.65 6.48
N TRP A 303 25.19 9.12 6.45
CA TRP A 303 25.60 8.00 7.32
C TRP A 303 25.51 8.31 8.82
N LEU A 304 25.70 9.59 9.21
CA LEU A 304 25.70 10.06 10.59
C LEU A 304 24.54 11.01 10.91
N THR A 305 23.61 11.21 9.99
CA THR A 305 22.47 12.12 10.16
C THR A 305 21.16 11.40 9.83
N PRO A 306 20.47 10.87 10.83
CA PRO A 306 20.85 10.78 12.26
C PRO A 306 21.96 9.76 12.51
N TRP A 307 22.64 9.88 13.64
CA TRP A 307 23.79 9.02 14.02
C TRP A 307 23.46 7.52 14.05
N THR A 308 22.18 7.17 14.23
CA THR A 308 21.68 5.77 14.24
C THR A 308 21.75 5.08 12.87
N THR A 309 21.95 5.82 11.78
CA THR A 309 21.98 5.28 10.40
C THR A 309 23.14 4.30 10.20
N LEU A 310 24.36 4.71 10.51
CA LEU A 310 25.54 3.85 10.33
C LEU A 310 25.49 2.59 11.19
N PRO A 311 25.21 2.65 12.51
CA PRO A 311 25.04 1.46 13.33
C PRO A 311 23.94 0.52 12.79
N ALA A 312 22.84 1.03 12.31
CA ALA A 312 21.77 0.23 11.73
C ALA A 312 22.24 -0.51 10.47
N ALA A 313 22.90 0.17 9.54
CA ALA A 313 23.43 -0.43 8.32
C ALA A 313 24.48 -1.52 8.63
N LEU A 314 25.45 -1.22 9.51
CA LEU A 314 26.47 -2.19 9.91
C LEU A 314 25.86 -3.40 10.64
N GLY A 315 24.88 -3.16 11.49
CA GLY A 315 24.18 -4.23 12.20
C GLY A 315 23.40 -5.15 11.24
N LEU A 316 22.70 -4.61 10.23
CA LEU A 316 22.02 -5.44 9.21
C LEU A 316 23.02 -6.25 8.38
N LEU A 317 24.15 -5.64 7.99
CA LEU A 317 25.22 -6.35 7.29
C LEU A 317 25.82 -7.46 8.16
N ALA A 318 26.05 -7.19 9.44
CA ALA A 318 26.53 -8.19 10.39
C ALA A 318 25.53 -9.33 10.59
N LEU A 319 24.22 -9.01 10.70
CA LEU A 319 23.14 -10.00 10.82
C LEU A 319 23.06 -10.87 9.56
N PHE A 320 23.14 -10.26 8.37
CA PHE A 320 23.17 -10.97 7.10
C PHE A 320 24.41 -11.88 6.98
N GLY A 321 25.60 -11.36 7.30
CA GLY A 321 26.84 -12.13 7.32
C GLY A 321 26.80 -13.29 8.33
N ALA A 322 26.25 -13.04 9.54
CA ALA A 322 26.05 -14.07 10.54
C ALA A 322 25.09 -15.17 10.06
N ALA A 323 24.03 -14.82 9.34
CA ALA A 323 23.11 -15.80 8.75
C ALA A 323 23.81 -16.67 7.69
N LEU A 324 24.64 -16.07 6.82
CA LEU A 324 25.42 -16.81 5.83
C LEU A 324 26.41 -17.79 6.50
N TRP A 325 27.08 -17.33 7.57
CA TRP A 325 28.01 -18.17 8.34
C TRP A 325 27.29 -19.29 9.10
N ALA A 326 26.15 -18.96 9.73
CA ALA A 326 25.37 -19.87 10.57
C ALA A 326 24.62 -20.96 9.76
N ARG A 327 24.47 -20.82 8.44
CA ARG A 327 23.56 -21.66 7.63
C ARG A 327 23.78 -23.17 7.75
N ARG A 328 25.02 -23.61 8.00
CA ARG A 328 25.35 -25.05 8.16
C ARG A 328 25.12 -25.53 9.59
N ARG A 329 25.28 -24.65 10.59
CA ARG A 329 25.18 -24.99 12.01
C ARG A 329 23.79 -24.75 12.59
N TRP A 330 23.14 -23.65 12.18
CA TRP A 330 21.80 -23.24 12.58
C TRP A 330 20.95 -22.87 11.37
N PRO A 331 20.61 -23.88 10.52
CA PRO A 331 20.01 -23.61 9.23
C PRO A 331 18.63 -22.93 9.32
N LEU A 332 17.82 -23.22 10.35
CA LEU A 332 16.52 -22.57 10.51
C LEU A 332 16.67 -21.08 10.91
N VAL A 333 17.67 -20.75 11.71
CA VAL A 333 17.99 -19.35 12.06
C VAL A 333 18.45 -18.59 10.80
N ALA A 334 19.36 -19.19 10.05
CA ALA A 334 19.85 -18.60 8.81
C ALA A 334 18.72 -18.43 7.79
N LEU A 335 17.85 -19.42 7.66
CA LEU A 335 16.69 -19.38 6.76
C LEU A 335 15.73 -18.23 7.17
N ALA A 336 15.39 -18.11 8.43
CA ALA A 336 14.50 -17.06 8.93
C ALA A 336 15.03 -15.66 8.60
N ILE A 337 16.31 -15.42 8.87
CA ILE A 337 16.96 -14.12 8.61
C ILE A 337 17.06 -13.84 7.11
N LEU A 338 17.56 -14.80 6.32
CA LEU A 338 17.72 -14.63 4.87
C LEU A 338 16.38 -14.48 4.15
N PHE A 339 15.34 -15.21 4.59
CA PHE A 339 13.99 -15.08 4.06
C PHE A 339 13.40 -13.70 4.35
N PHE A 340 13.61 -13.19 5.56
CA PHE A 340 13.21 -11.83 5.94
C PHE A 340 13.86 -10.77 5.04
N PHE A 341 15.18 -10.82 4.84
CA PHE A 341 15.87 -9.90 3.94
C PHE A 341 15.40 -10.03 2.48
N ALA A 342 15.26 -11.25 1.98
CA ALA A 342 14.78 -11.49 0.62
C ALA A 342 13.35 -10.98 0.42
N GLY A 343 12.47 -11.13 1.44
CA GLY A 343 11.11 -10.62 1.42
C GLY A 343 11.02 -9.09 1.38
N HIS A 344 12.01 -8.39 1.94
CA HIS A 344 12.09 -6.92 1.92
C HIS A 344 12.74 -6.35 0.65
N LEU A 345 13.30 -7.18 -0.22
CA LEU A 345 14.14 -6.72 -1.33
C LEU A 345 13.43 -5.77 -2.30
N LEU A 346 12.14 -5.94 -2.56
CA LEU A 346 11.38 -5.03 -3.43
C LEU A 346 10.95 -3.75 -2.72
N GLU A 347 10.39 -3.85 -1.52
CA GLU A 347 9.74 -2.71 -0.87
C GLU A 347 10.68 -1.87 -0.01
N SER A 348 11.84 -2.41 0.42
CA SER A 348 12.81 -1.71 1.27
C SER A 348 14.16 -1.49 0.56
N SER A 349 14.16 -1.24 -0.76
CA SER A 349 15.38 -1.05 -1.54
C SER A 349 15.30 0.18 -2.45
N VAL A 350 15.69 0.02 -3.71
CA VAL A 350 15.94 1.11 -4.68
C VAL A 350 14.68 1.72 -5.32
N LEU A 351 13.49 1.20 -5.02
CA LEU A 351 12.24 1.73 -5.60
C LEU A 351 11.73 2.95 -4.82
N GLY A 352 11.20 3.95 -5.51
CA GLY A 352 10.74 5.24 -4.96
C GLY A 352 9.42 5.17 -4.14
N LEU A 353 9.25 4.13 -3.32
CA LEU A 353 8.10 3.96 -2.45
C LEU A 353 8.23 4.84 -1.20
N GLU A 354 7.14 5.04 -0.45
CA GLU A 354 7.20 5.67 0.87
C GLU A 354 8.11 4.86 1.81
N LEU A 355 8.65 5.53 2.86
CA LEU A 355 9.69 4.92 3.69
C LEU A 355 9.16 3.77 4.56
N TYR A 356 8.07 3.98 5.28
CA TYR A 356 7.66 3.07 6.33
C TYR A 356 6.22 2.58 6.12
N PHE A 357 6.00 1.25 6.16
CA PHE A 357 4.67 0.65 6.28
C PHE A 357 4.76 -0.73 6.91
N GLU A 358 3.90 -1.02 7.89
CA GLU A 358 3.86 -2.29 8.60
C GLU A 358 3.55 -3.49 7.67
N HIS A 359 2.72 -3.29 6.64
CA HIS A 359 2.31 -4.35 5.71
C HIS A 359 3.46 -4.96 4.89
N ARG A 360 4.63 -4.32 4.83
CA ARG A 360 5.84 -4.88 4.19
C ARG A 360 6.37 -6.11 4.92
N ASN A 361 6.03 -6.23 6.20
CA ASN A 361 6.43 -7.37 7.00
C ASN A 361 5.54 -8.60 6.80
N TYR A 362 4.39 -8.47 6.15
CA TYR A 362 3.38 -9.52 6.08
C TYR A 362 3.92 -10.81 5.44
N LEU A 363 4.58 -10.72 4.29
CA LEU A 363 5.29 -11.83 3.65
C LEU A 363 6.62 -12.13 4.35
N SER A 364 7.41 -11.08 4.60
CA SER A 364 8.81 -11.20 5.04
C SER A 364 8.95 -11.87 6.40
N ALA A 365 7.97 -11.70 7.30
CA ALA A 365 7.96 -12.30 8.63
C ALA A 365 7.52 -13.78 8.65
N GLY A 366 7.11 -14.36 7.52
CA GLY A 366 6.51 -15.70 7.48
C GLY A 366 7.31 -16.81 8.17
N LEU A 367 8.62 -16.85 7.98
CA LEU A 367 9.49 -17.85 8.61
C LEU A 367 10.27 -17.34 9.83
N LEU A 368 10.07 -16.06 10.23
CA LEU A 368 10.89 -15.43 11.25
C LEU A 368 10.71 -16.02 12.64
N PHE A 369 9.53 -16.60 12.94
CA PHE A 369 9.23 -17.21 14.23
C PHE A 369 9.65 -18.67 14.37
N LEU A 370 10.15 -19.29 13.29
CA LEU A 370 10.58 -20.69 13.29
C LEU A 370 11.73 -20.99 14.28
N PRO A 371 12.76 -20.12 14.41
CA PRO A 371 13.79 -20.29 15.43
C PRO A 371 13.27 -20.25 16.88
N LEU A 372 12.21 -19.47 17.13
CA LEU A 372 11.59 -19.42 18.47
C LEU A 372 10.94 -20.76 18.80
N GLY A 373 10.22 -21.35 17.85
CA GLY A 373 9.69 -22.71 17.99
C GLY A 373 10.80 -23.74 18.26
N GLN A 374 11.91 -23.66 17.51
CA GLN A 374 13.06 -24.53 17.73
C GLN A 374 13.65 -24.35 19.16
N GLY A 375 13.72 -23.12 19.66
CA GLY A 375 14.12 -22.82 21.04
C GLY A 375 13.19 -23.46 22.06
N LEU A 376 11.87 -23.43 21.83
CA LEU A 376 10.90 -24.11 22.69
C LEU A 376 11.05 -25.64 22.64
N SER A 377 11.30 -26.21 21.46
CA SER A 377 11.58 -27.66 21.33
C SER A 377 12.85 -28.05 22.13
N PHE A 378 13.91 -27.23 22.04
CA PHE A 378 15.11 -27.45 22.83
C PHE A 378 14.83 -27.35 24.35
N LEU A 379 14.03 -26.37 24.78
CA LEU A 379 13.62 -26.21 26.17
C LEU A 379 12.84 -27.43 26.66
N ALA A 380 11.92 -27.95 25.86
CA ALA A 380 11.14 -29.14 26.16
C ALA A 380 12.02 -30.40 26.31
N LYS A 381 13.03 -30.57 25.45
CA LYS A 381 13.98 -31.70 25.49
C LYS A 381 14.94 -31.61 26.66
N LYS A 382 15.41 -30.40 27.00
CA LYS A 382 16.42 -30.17 28.03
C LYS A 382 15.83 -30.19 29.46
N TYR A 383 14.60 -29.67 29.62
CA TYR A 383 13.97 -29.54 30.95
C TYR A 383 12.68 -30.39 31.03
N LYS A 384 11.52 -29.76 30.82
CA LYS A 384 10.20 -30.43 30.85
C LYS A 384 9.31 -29.92 29.73
N PRO A 385 8.56 -30.76 29.01
CA PRO A 385 7.60 -30.34 27.99
C PRO A 385 6.58 -29.33 28.48
N ALA A 386 6.13 -29.46 29.76
CA ALA A 386 5.19 -28.53 30.37
C ALA A 386 5.73 -27.09 30.41
N LEU A 387 7.03 -26.89 30.67
CA LEU A 387 7.64 -25.55 30.67
C LEU A 387 7.58 -24.91 29.30
N ALA A 388 7.91 -25.67 28.22
CA ALA A 388 7.82 -25.16 26.86
C ALA A 388 6.37 -24.81 26.48
N LEU A 389 5.40 -25.62 26.90
CA LEU A 389 3.97 -25.33 26.68
C LEU A 389 3.52 -24.06 27.40
N VAL A 390 3.94 -23.85 28.64
CA VAL A 390 3.62 -22.64 29.41
C VAL A 390 4.25 -21.42 28.76
N VAL A 391 5.55 -21.46 28.45
CA VAL A 391 6.26 -20.33 27.82
C VAL A 391 5.66 -20.00 26.45
N GLY A 392 5.43 -21.02 25.60
CA GLY A 392 4.80 -20.84 24.28
C GLY A 392 3.36 -20.33 24.39
N GLY A 393 2.58 -20.87 25.33
CA GLY A 393 1.20 -20.44 25.59
C GLY A 393 1.12 -18.99 26.05
N VAL A 394 1.98 -18.59 26.99
CA VAL A 394 2.07 -17.19 27.47
C VAL A 394 2.44 -16.26 26.30
N ALA A 395 3.42 -16.64 25.45
CA ALA A 395 3.80 -15.84 24.30
C ALA A 395 2.63 -15.64 23.33
N LEU A 396 1.89 -16.71 23.00
CA LEU A 396 0.72 -16.61 22.11
C LEU A 396 -0.42 -15.81 22.75
N CYS A 397 -0.67 -15.93 24.05
CA CYS A 397 -1.67 -15.12 24.76
C CYS A 397 -1.30 -13.63 24.75
N LEU A 398 -0.03 -13.29 24.94
CA LEU A 398 0.45 -11.91 24.85
C LEU A 398 0.26 -11.34 23.43
N LEU A 399 0.67 -12.09 22.39
CA LEU A 399 0.45 -11.69 21.01
C LEU A 399 -1.04 -11.48 20.71
N ALA A 400 -1.90 -12.41 21.15
CA ALA A 400 -3.34 -12.30 20.98
C ALA A 400 -3.91 -11.06 21.70
N GLY A 401 -3.45 -10.79 22.93
CA GLY A 401 -3.85 -9.61 23.70
C GLY A 401 -3.49 -8.30 23.00
N PHE A 402 -2.25 -8.17 22.50
CA PHE A 402 -1.83 -7.00 21.72
C PHE A 402 -2.59 -6.89 20.40
N THR A 403 -2.83 -7.99 19.73
CA THR A 403 -3.61 -8.02 18.46
C THR A 403 -5.04 -7.57 18.69
N TRP A 404 -5.69 -8.08 19.73
CA TRP A 404 -7.05 -7.67 20.10
C TRP A 404 -7.13 -6.17 20.41
N GLN A 405 -6.20 -5.65 21.23
CA GLN A 405 -6.15 -4.23 21.57
C GLN A 405 -5.94 -3.35 20.33
N ARG A 406 -5.04 -3.74 19.43
CA ARG A 406 -4.85 -3.02 18.17
C ARG A 406 -6.08 -3.10 17.26
N ALA A 407 -6.69 -4.28 17.15
CA ALA A 407 -7.89 -4.46 16.34
C ALA A 407 -9.09 -3.67 16.88
N GLN A 408 -9.18 -3.50 18.21
CA GLN A 408 -10.22 -2.71 18.84
C GLN A 408 -10.16 -1.23 18.43
N LEU A 409 -8.98 -0.65 18.22
CA LEU A 409 -8.83 0.70 17.70
C LEU A 409 -9.46 0.86 16.31
N TRP A 410 -9.46 -0.20 15.50
CA TRP A 410 -10.04 -0.19 14.15
C TRP A 410 -11.58 -0.27 14.13
N GLN A 411 -12.22 -0.30 15.28
CA GLN A 411 -13.67 -0.26 15.38
C GLN A 411 -14.24 1.14 15.12
N ASP A 412 -13.50 2.20 15.51
CA ASP A 412 -13.93 3.59 15.42
C ASP A 412 -12.85 4.44 14.72
N GLU A 413 -13.25 5.12 13.65
CA GLU A 413 -12.34 5.93 12.82
C GLU A 413 -11.69 7.05 13.62
N ASP A 414 -12.49 7.82 14.36
CA ASP A 414 -12.00 8.97 15.11
C ASP A 414 -11.00 8.54 16.18
N GLN A 415 -11.29 7.46 16.92
CA GLN A 415 -10.37 6.92 17.93
C GLN A 415 -9.08 6.45 17.29
N LEU A 416 -9.15 5.74 16.15
CA LEU A 416 -7.97 5.26 15.43
C LEU A 416 -7.07 6.42 14.97
N LEU A 417 -7.68 7.44 14.33
CA LEU A 417 -6.95 8.59 13.80
C LEU A 417 -6.34 9.44 14.93
N LEU A 418 -7.07 9.65 16.02
CA LEU A 418 -6.57 10.36 17.22
C LEU A 418 -5.42 9.60 17.88
N TYR A 419 -5.53 8.28 17.98
CA TYR A 419 -4.47 7.43 18.53
C TYR A 419 -3.18 7.51 17.68
N TRP A 420 -3.32 7.40 16.35
CA TRP A 420 -2.18 7.54 15.45
C TRP A 420 -1.56 8.94 15.50
N ALA A 421 -2.38 9.99 15.61
CA ALA A 421 -1.89 11.35 15.75
C ALA A 421 -1.10 11.55 17.05
N ALA A 422 -1.59 11.01 18.16
CA ALA A 422 -0.88 11.06 19.44
C ALA A 422 0.47 10.31 19.39
N SER A 423 0.52 9.20 18.62
CA SER A 423 1.74 8.40 18.43
C SER A 423 2.73 9.02 17.44
N ASN A 424 2.29 9.98 16.61
CA ASN A 424 3.10 10.60 15.55
C ASN A 424 3.04 12.13 15.58
N PRO A 425 3.60 12.74 16.61
CA PRO A 425 3.55 14.20 16.76
C PRO A 425 4.34 14.97 15.68
N ASP A 426 5.18 14.28 14.91
CA ASP A 426 5.98 14.86 13.82
C ASP A 426 5.33 14.68 12.44
N SER A 427 4.08 14.20 12.38
CA SER A 427 3.34 14.00 11.12
C SER A 427 2.37 15.14 10.83
N PRO A 428 2.60 15.98 9.80
CA PRO A 428 1.62 16.95 9.31
C PRO A 428 0.28 16.33 8.93
N ARG A 429 0.28 15.11 8.36
CA ARG A 429 -0.95 14.39 7.99
C ARG A 429 -1.78 14.02 9.23
N ALA A 430 -1.14 13.70 10.35
CA ALA A 430 -1.81 13.43 11.62
C ALA A 430 -2.54 14.67 12.15
N TYR A 431 -1.89 15.84 12.15
CA TYR A 431 -2.53 17.11 12.51
C TYR A 431 -3.74 17.40 11.61
N ASN A 432 -3.59 17.23 10.30
CA ASN A 432 -4.69 17.46 9.36
C ASN A 432 -5.89 16.53 9.63
N ALA A 433 -5.65 15.27 10.00
CA ALA A 433 -6.72 14.34 10.34
C ALA A 433 -7.48 14.75 11.62
N VAL A 434 -6.75 15.15 12.67
CA VAL A 434 -7.38 15.66 13.90
C VAL A 434 -8.19 16.93 13.63
N VAL A 435 -7.66 17.85 12.81
CA VAL A 435 -8.38 19.05 12.38
C VAL A 435 -9.66 18.67 11.62
N ALA A 436 -9.63 17.65 10.78
CA ALA A 436 -10.80 17.18 10.07
C ALA A 436 -11.88 16.67 11.05
N ILE A 437 -11.50 15.87 12.04
CA ILE A 437 -12.40 15.37 13.10
C ILE A 437 -13.02 16.54 13.87
N LEU A 438 -12.20 17.48 14.35
CA LEU A 438 -12.68 18.67 15.08
C LEU A 438 -13.64 19.49 14.24
N THR A 439 -13.37 19.67 12.94
CA THR A 439 -14.23 20.40 12.02
C THR A 439 -15.60 19.71 11.85
N VAL A 440 -15.64 18.39 11.67
CA VAL A 440 -16.87 17.60 11.58
C VAL A 440 -17.68 17.69 12.88
N ARG A 441 -16.99 17.66 14.02
CA ARG A 441 -17.61 17.82 15.36
C ARG A 441 -18.01 19.26 15.68
N ARG A 442 -17.81 20.21 14.76
CA ARG A 442 -18.07 21.65 14.94
C ARG A 442 -17.28 22.32 16.08
N GLN A 443 -16.16 21.72 16.45
CA GLN A 443 -15.22 22.28 17.43
C GLN A 443 -14.21 23.20 16.74
N LEU A 444 -14.72 24.26 16.09
CA LEU A 444 -13.96 25.11 15.17
C LEU A 444 -12.83 25.86 15.86
N GLU A 445 -13.03 26.38 17.07
CA GLU A 445 -11.99 27.08 17.85
C GLU A 445 -10.80 26.17 18.15
N GLN A 446 -11.07 24.90 18.51
CA GLN A 446 -10.01 23.91 18.76
C GLN A 446 -9.30 23.52 17.45
N ALA A 447 -10.04 23.38 16.35
CA ALA A 447 -9.48 23.12 15.04
C ALA A 447 -8.54 24.25 14.59
N ASP A 448 -8.93 25.52 14.80
CA ASP A 448 -8.13 26.69 14.47
C ASP A 448 -6.86 26.78 15.33
N ALA A 449 -6.97 26.60 16.64
CA ALA A 449 -5.83 26.59 17.54
C ALA A 449 -4.82 25.48 17.18
N LEU A 450 -5.33 24.28 16.82
CA LEU A 450 -4.49 23.19 16.39
C LEU A 450 -3.79 23.48 15.06
N LEU A 451 -4.50 24.09 14.10
CA LEU A 451 -3.91 24.50 12.82
C LEU A 451 -2.84 25.58 12.99
N ASP A 452 -3.03 26.53 13.92
CA ASP A 452 -2.02 27.53 14.24
C ASP A 452 -0.74 26.88 14.77
N ALA A 453 -0.88 26.02 15.78
CA ALA A 453 0.24 25.27 16.34
C ALA A 453 0.93 24.38 15.29
N ALA A 454 0.14 23.73 14.40
CA ALA A 454 0.68 22.92 13.34
C ALA A 454 1.44 23.74 12.29
N ASN A 455 0.94 24.92 11.90
CA ASN A 455 1.63 25.80 10.94
C ASN A 455 2.90 26.43 11.52
N GLU A 456 2.96 26.66 12.84
CA GLU A 456 4.18 27.08 13.53
C GLU A 456 5.23 25.97 13.57
N ARG A 457 4.79 24.73 13.83
CA ARG A 457 5.68 23.57 13.90
C ARG A 457 6.18 23.14 12.52
N PHE A 458 5.36 23.24 11.48
CA PHE A 458 5.64 22.81 10.11
C PHE A 458 5.48 23.96 9.11
N PRO A 459 6.29 25.03 9.19
CA PRO A 459 6.12 26.22 8.36
C PRO A 459 6.27 25.96 6.87
N ASP A 460 7.01 24.91 6.49
CA ASP A 460 7.27 24.53 5.11
C ASP A 460 6.21 23.55 4.53
N ASN A 461 5.18 23.20 5.30
CA ASN A 461 4.16 22.27 4.85
C ASN A 461 3.00 22.98 4.12
N ALA A 462 2.89 22.73 2.81
CA ALA A 462 1.89 23.39 1.96
C ALA A 462 0.45 22.92 2.25
N MET A 463 0.26 21.66 2.61
CA MET A 463 -1.07 21.11 2.94
C MET A 463 -1.68 21.84 4.15
N LEU A 464 -0.91 21.98 5.25
CA LEU A 464 -1.40 22.64 6.47
C LEU A 464 -1.69 24.12 6.24
N ASN A 465 -0.85 24.80 5.45
CA ASN A 465 -1.09 26.17 5.05
C ASN A 465 -2.43 26.34 4.32
N LEU A 466 -2.68 25.51 3.29
CA LEU A 466 -3.93 25.54 2.54
C LEU A 466 -5.13 25.09 3.39
N ARG A 467 -4.92 24.13 4.30
CA ARG A 467 -5.97 23.69 5.22
C ARG A 467 -6.43 24.82 6.14
N ARG A 468 -5.50 25.65 6.61
CA ARG A 468 -5.84 26.83 7.41
C ARG A 468 -6.70 27.81 6.62
N LEU A 469 -6.33 28.11 5.38
CA LEU A 469 -7.14 28.98 4.52
C LEU A 469 -8.52 28.36 4.28
N LEU A 470 -8.59 27.05 3.98
CA LEU A 470 -9.83 26.34 3.76
C LEU A 470 -10.76 26.41 4.99
N GLN A 471 -10.22 26.29 6.21
CA GLN A 471 -11.00 26.43 7.45
C GLN A 471 -11.65 27.81 7.56
N LYS A 472 -10.89 28.88 7.26
CA LYS A 472 -11.42 30.25 7.24
C LYS A 472 -12.47 30.46 6.14
N ILE A 473 -12.29 29.82 4.97
CA ILE A 473 -13.29 29.84 3.89
C ILE A 473 -14.59 29.17 4.35
N PHE A 474 -14.52 28.01 5.01
CA PHE A 474 -15.69 27.32 5.57
C PHE A 474 -16.43 28.18 6.59
N ALA A 475 -15.70 28.88 7.46
CA ALA A 475 -16.26 29.81 8.45
C ALA A 475 -16.74 31.11 7.82
N ARG A 476 -16.52 31.38 6.52
CA ARG A 476 -16.76 32.67 5.82
C ARG A 476 -16.01 33.86 6.44
N GLN A 477 -14.85 33.58 7.01
CA GLN A 477 -14.00 34.57 7.72
C GLN A 477 -12.69 34.85 6.98
N ALA A 478 -12.46 34.21 5.81
CA ALA A 478 -11.25 34.46 5.05
C ALA A 478 -11.23 35.86 4.48
N SER A 479 -10.17 36.64 4.77
CA SER A 479 -9.90 37.97 4.22
C SER A 479 -8.95 37.87 3.01
N GLU A 480 -8.86 38.91 2.20
CA GLU A 480 -7.87 39.01 1.12
C GLU A 480 -6.45 38.77 1.63
N ARG A 481 -6.13 39.29 2.81
CA ARG A 481 -4.83 39.11 3.47
C ARG A 481 -4.54 37.62 3.77
N ASP A 482 -5.56 36.81 4.09
CA ASP A 482 -5.37 35.37 4.34
C ASP A 482 -4.95 34.66 3.07
N PHE A 483 -5.55 34.98 1.92
CA PHE A 483 -5.16 34.45 0.63
C PHE A 483 -3.75 34.89 0.22
N GLU A 484 -3.41 36.17 0.42
CA GLU A 484 -2.07 36.71 0.14
C GLU A 484 -1.00 35.98 0.96
N LEU A 485 -1.21 35.87 2.29
CA LEU A 485 -0.28 35.15 3.17
C LEU A 485 -0.13 33.68 2.80
N ALA A 486 -1.25 33.00 2.49
CA ALA A 486 -1.21 31.63 2.03
C ALA A 486 -0.43 31.50 0.72
N GLY A 487 -0.62 32.39 -0.23
CA GLY A 487 0.10 32.44 -1.49
C GLY A 487 1.60 32.74 -1.32
N GLN A 488 1.97 33.68 -0.48
CA GLN A 488 3.36 33.99 -0.16
C GLN A 488 4.09 32.77 0.44
N ARG A 489 3.46 32.03 1.35
CA ARG A 489 4.00 30.81 1.92
C ARG A 489 4.11 29.74 0.85
N LEU A 490 3.03 29.48 0.11
CA LEU A 490 2.95 28.45 -0.91
C LEU A 490 4.01 28.63 -2.01
N SER A 491 4.37 29.87 -2.37
CA SER A 491 5.41 30.14 -3.36
C SER A 491 6.82 29.67 -2.96
N ARG A 492 7.05 29.34 -1.67
CA ARG A 492 8.35 28.90 -1.12
C ARG A 492 8.33 27.51 -0.52
N GLN A 493 7.13 26.96 -0.27
CA GLN A 493 6.98 25.65 0.38
C GLN A 493 7.38 24.51 -0.53
N VAL A 494 7.74 23.36 0.07
CA VAL A 494 8.11 22.16 -0.65
C VAL A 494 6.86 21.52 -1.29
N PHE A 495 7.05 20.84 -2.43
CA PHE A 495 5.97 20.09 -3.07
C PHE A 495 5.31 19.11 -2.09
N ASP A 496 3.98 19.15 -2.08
CA ASP A 496 3.15 18.29 -1.25
C ASP A 496 1.91 17.87 -2.06
N MET A 497 1.77 16.57 -2.35
CA MET A 497 0.61 16.04 -3.10
C MET A 497 -0.73 16.30 -2.36
N PRO A 498 -0.85 16.14 -1.03
CA PRO A 498 -2.04 16.56 -0.29
C PRO A 498 -2.41 18.04 -0.45
N ALA A 499 -1.43 18.93 -0.69
CA ALA A 499 -1.71 20.35 -0.95
C ALA A 499 -2.53 20.56 -2.23
N ILE A 500 -2.29 19.77 -3.27
CA ILE A 500 -3.08 19.82 -4.51
C ILE A 500 -4.54 19.48 -4.23
N ARG A 501 -4.79 18.44 -3.41
CA ARG A 501 -6.16 18.08 -2.99
C ARG A 501 -6.81 19.20 -2.16
N SER A 502 -6.05 19.85 -1.27
CA SER A 502 -6.54 20.98 -0.51
C SER A 502 -6.89 22.17 -1.40
N MET A 503 -6.12 22.44 -2.46
CA MET A 503 -6.43 23.46 -3.47
C MET A 503 -7.73 23.15 -4.21
N ARG A 504 -7.95 21.90 -4.63
CA ARG A 504 -9.22 21.48 -5.23
C ARG A 504 -10.39 21.73 -4.28
N MET A 505 -10.26 21.36 -3.01
CA MET A 505 -11.29 21.61 -1.99
C MET A 505 -11.56 23.11 -1.79
N ILE A 506 -10.54 23.96 -1.86
CA ILE A 506 -10.70 25.42 -1.81
C ILE A 506 -11.56 25.88 -2.99
N VAL A 507 -11.20 25.48 -4.22
CA VAL A 507 -11.97 25.85 -5.43
C VAL A 507 -13.41 25.36 -5.34
N ASP A 508 -13.65 24.11 -4.95
CA ASP A 508 -15.00 23.54 -4.80
C ASP A 508 -15.86 24.33 -3.80
N ASN A 509 -15.25 24.86 -2.72
CA ASN A 509 -15.97 25.65 -1.74
C ASN A 509 -16.17 27.11 -2.19
N VAL A 510 -15.20 27.70 -2.89
CA VAL A 510 -15.29 29.04 -3.44
C VAL A 510 -16.32 29.13 -4.58
N LEU A 511 -16.58 28.03 -5.27
CA LEU A 511 -17.60 27.96 -6.32
C LEU A 511 -19.04 27.81 -5.81
N LYS A 512 -19.27 27.62 -4.50
CA LYS A 512 -20.61 27.59 -3.92
C LYS A 512 -21.33 28.96 -4.07
N PRO A 513 -22.65 28.95 -4.32
CA PRO A 513 -23.39 30.17 -4.64
C PRO A 513 -23.27 31.32 -3.67
N ASP A 514 -23.15 31.02 -2.37
CA ASP A 514 -23.19 32.04 -1.30
C ASP A 514 -21.80 32.52 -0.86
N THR A 515 -20.74 32.30 -1.63
CA THR A 515 -19.39 32.73 -1.28
C THR A 515 -19.13 34.17 -1.75
N PRO A 516 -18.34 34.99 -1.01
CA PRO A 516 -17.94 36.30 -1.46
C PRO A 516 -17.26 36.31 -2.82
N LEU A 517 -17.62 37.23 -3.70
CA LEU A 517 -17.11 37.29 -5.08
C LEU A 517 -15.58 37.37 -5.13
N PHE A 518 -14.95 38.13 -4.22
CA PHE A 518 -13.50 38.29 -4.19
C PHE A 518 -12.75 36.96 -3.93
N TYR A 519 -13.40 35.94 -3.33
CA TYR A 519 -12.77 34.62 -3.12
C TYR A 519 -12.32 33.99 -4.43
N LYS A 520 -13.07 34.19 -5.53
CA LYS A 520 -12.71 33.64 -6.84
C LYS A 520 -11.42 34.25 -7.38
N ASP A 521 -11.27 35.59 -7.26
CA ASP A 521 -10.08 36.30 -7.69
C ASP A 521 -8.87 35.97 -6.82
N ALA A 522 -9.07 35.96 -5.51
CA ALA A 522 -8.04 35.63 -4.55
C ALA A 522 -7.55 34.13 -4.74
N THR A 523 -8.46 33.23 -5.08
CA THR A 523 -8.10 31.82 -5.37
C THR A 523 -7.33 31.69 -6.69
N LEU A 524 -7.64 32.49 -7.72
CA LEU A 524 -6.82 32.53 -8.93
C LEU A 524 -5.38 32.98 -8.60
N GLY A 525 -5.21 34.02 -7.80
CA GLY A 525 -3.90 34.48 -7.32
C GLY A 525 -3.14 33.42 -6.51
N LEU A 526 -3.87 32.60 -5.73
CA LEU A 526 -3.31 31.49 -4.96
C LEU A 526 -2.80 30.36 -5.88
N ILE A 527 -3.56 30.00 -6.92
CA ILE A 527 -3.13 29.02 -7.93
C ILE A 527 -1.90 29.53 -8.67
N GLU A 528 -1.86 30.80 -9.04
CA GLU A 528 -0.68 31.41 -9.67
C GLU A 528 0.55 31.40 -8.76
N ALA A 529 0.37 31.61 -7.46
CA ALA A 529 1.46 31.50 -6.49
C ALA A 529 2.03 30.07 -6.44
N MET A 530 1.16 29.04 -6.53
CA MET A 530 1.57 27.64 -6.65
C MET A 530 2.33 27.39 -7.95
N GLU A 531 1.87 27.93 -9.08
CA GLU A 531 2.54 27.76 -10.38
C GLU A 531 3.92 28.44 -10.44
N ARG A 532 4.11 29.57 -9.76
CA ARG A 532 5.41 30.23 -9.63
C ARG A 532 6.39 29.45 -8.77
N ASN A 533 5.91 28.53 -7.92
CA ASN A 533 6.77 27.70 -7.11
C ASN A 533 7.47 26.63 -7.94
N THR A 534 8.81 26.67 -7.98
CA THR A 534 9.63 25.75 -8.78
C THR A 534 9.49 24.28 -8.37
N THR A 535 9.08 23.99 -7.13
CA THR A 535 8.87 22.62 -6.67
C THR A 535 7.57 22.04 -7.21
N PHE A 536 6.51 22.84 -7.34
CA PHE A 536 5.22 22.40 -7.90
C PHE A 536 5.23 22.44 -9.43
N SER A 537 5.85 23.46 -10.05
CA SER A 537 5.84 23.65 -11.51
C SER A 537 6.59 22.55 -12.29
N ARG A 538 7.35 21.70 -11.61
CA ARG A 538 8.04 20.55 -12.21
C ARG A 538 7.11 19.41 -12.61
N PHE A 539 5.87 19.39 -12.10
CA PHE A 539 4.93 18.29 -12.30
C PHE A 539 3.91 18.61 -13.41
N PRO A 540 3.88 17.84 -14.50
CA PRO A 540 2.88 18.00 -15.54
C PRO A 540 1.45 17.91 -15.01
N GLU A 541 1.19 16.99 -14.08
CA GLU A 541 -0.13 16.79 -13.45
C GLU A 541 -0.56 18.03 -12.64
N GLN A 542 0.39 18.69 -11.99
CA GLN A 542 0.10 19.94 -11.29
C GLN A 542 -0.29 21.05 -12.27
N LYS A 543 0.39 21.17 -13.40
CA LYS A 543 0.05 22.16 -14.42
C LYS A 543 -1.33 21.90 -15.02
N GLN A 544 -1.63 20.64 -15.28
CA GLN A 544 -2.95 20.23 -15.77
C GLN A 544 -4.04 20.56 -14.75
N GLU A 545 -3.86 20.17 -13.47
CA GLU A 545 -4.81 20.45 -12.40
C GLU A 545 -5.01 21.96 -12.21
N SER A 546 -3.93 22.75 -12.17
CA SER A 546 -4.00 24.21 -12.05
C SER A 546 -4.81 24.81 -13.20
N ALA A 547 -4.56 24.38 -14.43
CA ALA A 547 -5.30 24.86 -15.61
C ALA A 547 -6.79 24.48 -15.52
N TYR A 548 -7.09 23.25 -15.11
CA TYR A 548 -8.47 22.79 -14.89
C TYR A 548 -9.19 23.66 -13.84
N LEU A 549 -8.57 23.87 -12.68
CA LEU A 549 -9.13 24.65 -11.59
C LEU A 549 -9.34 26.13 -11.98
N LYS A 550 -8.38 26.72 -12.74
CA LYS A 550 -8.55 28.06 -13.29
C LYS A 550 -9.73 28.11 -14.28
N GLY A 551 -9.87 27.11 -15.13
CA GLY A 551 -11.01 27.01 -16.05
C GLY A 551 -12.34 27.09 -15.32
N ARG A 552 -12.52 26.31 -14.25
CA ARG A 552 -13.72 26.32 -13.40
C ARG A 552 -13.98 27.70 -12.75
N LEU A 553 -12.93 28.35 -12.25
CA LEU A 553 -13.04 29.67 -11.66
C LEU A 553 -13.43 30.74 -12.70
N TYR A 554 -12.85 30.68 -13.91
CA TYR A 554 -13.21 31.60 -14.98
C TYR A 554 -14.66 31.40 -15.47
N LEU A 555 -15.17 30.14 -15.57
CA LEU A 555 -16.59 29.89 -15.85
C LEU A 555 -17.48 30.54 -14.78
N ALA A 556 -17.16 30.37 -13.52
CA ALA A 556 -17.91 30.92 -12.40
C ALA A 556 -17.82 32.48 -12.30
N LYS A 557 -16.88 33.11 -13.02
CA LYS A 557 -16.74 34.54 -13.19
C LYS A 557 -17.38 35.04 -14.47
N SER A 558 -18.11 34.21 -15.22
CA SER A 558 -18.67 34.53 -16.52
C SER A 558 -17.62 35.01 -17.54
N ALA A 559 -16.44 34.40 -17.49
CA ALA A 559 -15.32 34.63 -18.39
C ALA A 559 -15.01 33.37 -19.23
N PRO A 560 -15.93 33.00 -20.17
CA PRO A 560 -15.82 31.72 -20.90
C PRO A 560 -14.62 31.63 -21.84
N ALA A 561 -14.13 32.75 -22.37
CA ALA A 561 -12.96 32.76 -23.26
C ALA A 561 -11.67 32.38 -22.53
N GLU A 562 -11.50 32.87 -21.29
CA GLU A 562 -10.41 32.52 -20.40
C GLU A 562 -10.50 31.07 -19.94
N ALA A 563 -11.70 30.63 -19.57
CA ALA A 563 -11.96 29.24 -19.17
C ALA A 563 -11.60 28.27 -20.31
N CYS A 564 -12.02 28.60 -21.53
CA CYS A 564 -11.72 27.85 -22.74
C CYS A 564 -10.20 27.66 -22.92
N ARG A 565 -9.44 28.75 -22.87
CA ARG A 565 -7.98 28.68 -22.99
C ARG A 565 -7.35 27.76 -21.94
N GLN A 566 -7.83 27.83 -20.69
CA GLN A 566 -7.30 27.02 -19.61
C GLN A 566 -7.63 25.54 -19.79
N TYR A 567 -8.85 25.19 -20.18
CA TYR A 567 -9.25 23.82 -20.44
C TYR A 567 -8.53 23.19 -21.65
N GLN A 568 -8.42 23.95 -22.75
CA GLN A 568 -7.65 23.50 -23.92
C GLN A 568 -6.17 23.29 -23.57
N TYR A 569 -5.59 24.17 -22.76
CA TYR A 569 -4.22 23.99 -22.24
C TYR A 569 -4.10 22.73 -21.36
N ALA A 570 -5.05 22.48 -20.45
CA ALA A 570 -5.06 21.29 -19.62
C ALA A 570 -5.11 19.98 -20.42
N ILE A 571 -5.96 19.94 -21.46
CA ILE A 571 -6.06 18.79 -22.39
C ILE A 571 -4.76 18.60 -23.18
N GLY A 572 -4.11 19.70 -23.60
CA GLY A 572 -2.84 19.66 -24.33
C GLY A 572 -1.66 19.13 -23.52
N LEU A 573 -1.69 19.30 -22.19
CA LEU A 573 -0.64 18.78 -21.29
C LEU A 573 -0.70 17.26 -21.09
N TYR A 574 -1.90 16.70 -21.12
CA TYR A 574 -2.13 15.27 -20.90
C TYR A 574 -3.37 14.81 -21.67
N ALA A 575 -3.15 14.01 -22.71
CA ALA A 575 -4.20 13.51 -23.56
C ALA A 575 -4.94 12.32 -22.89
N ASP A 576 -5.95 12.63 -22.06
CA ASP A 576 -6.90 11.67 -21.50
C ASP A 576 -8.31 12.10 -21.91
N VAL A 577 -9.00 11.22 -22.62
CA VAL A 577 -10.33 11.51 -23.18
C VAL A 577 -11.39 11.75 -22.11
N GLU A 578 -11.36 11.03 -20.99
CA GLU A 578 -12.38 11.14 -19.93
C GLU A 578 -12.42 12.54 -19.30
N PRO A 579 -11.32 13.11 -18.77
CA PRO A 579 -11.30 14.48 -18.28
C PRO A 579 -11.58 15.51 -19.37
N ALA A 580 -11.15 15.25 -20.60
CA ALA A 580 -11.40 16.15 -21.73
C ALA A 580 -12.91 16.28 -22.01
N LEU A 581 -13.66 15.18 -22.03
CA LEU A 581 -15.11 15.20 -22.20
C LEU A 581 -15.84 15.88 -21.04
N MET A 582 -15.35 15.72 -19.81
CA MET A 582 -15.88 16.46 -18.66
C MET A 582 -15.73 17.98 -18.83
N MET A 583 -14.55 18.44 -19.27
CA MET A 583 -14.31 19.86 -19.56
C MET A 583 -15.21 20.39 -20.66
N VAL A 584 -15.45 19.59 -21.72
CA VAL A 584 -16.42 19.94 -22.78
C VAL A 584 -17.82 20.14 -22.22
N ALA A 585 -18.28 19.22 -21.35
CA ALA A 585 -19.60 19.32 -20.74
C ALA A 585 -19.73 20.56 -19.83
N GLU A 586 -18.69 20.89 -19.05
CA GLU A 586 -18.66 22.09 -18.21
C GLU A 586 -18.75 23.37 -19.06
N ILE A 587 -18.00 23.47 -20.17
CA ILE A 587 -18.04 24.62 -21.09
C ILE A 587 -19.40 24.75 -21.77
N ALA A 588 -19.96 23.62 -22.22
CA ALA A 588 -21.28 23.61 -22.85
C ALA A 588 -22.38 24.03 -21.87
N SER A 589 -22.31 23.58 -20.62
CA SER A 589 -23.24 23.96 -19.56
C SER A 589 -23.17 25.48 -19.23
N ALA A 590 -22.03 26.11 -19.49
CA ALA A 590 -21.86 27.55 -19.38
C ALA A 590 -22.24 28.31 -20.67
N GLN A 591 -22.93 27.67 -21.60
CA GLN A 591 -23.40 28.19 -22.88
C GLN A 591 -22.30 28.74 -23.81
N ALA A 592 -21.05 28.34 -23.61
CA ALA A 592 -19.92 28.71 -24.47
C ALA A 592 -19.75 27.69 -25.62
N PHE A 593 -20.78 27.55 -26.46
CA PHE A 593 -20.94 26.47 -27.46
C PHE A 593 -19.81 26.38 -28.48
N ASP A 594 -19.32 27.51 -28.98
CA ASP A 594 -18.22 27.51 -29.96
C ASP A 594 -16.95 26.90 -29.36
N CYS A 595 -16.61 27.35 -28.14
CA CYS A 595 -15.49 26.78 -27.40
C CYS A 595 -15.70 25.29 -27.07
N ALA A 596 -16.93 24.90 -26.70
CA ALA A 596 -17.24 23.50 -26.42
C ALA A 596 -16.96 22.61 -27.61
N LEU A 597 -17.33 23.06 -28.85
CA LEU A 597 -17.07 22.34 -30.10
C LEU A 597 -15.57 22.25 -30.41
N GLU A 598 -14.81 23.34 -30.24
CA GLU A 598 -13.34 23.33 -30.39
C GLU A 598 -12.69 22.38 -29.40
N THR A 599 -13.12 22.41 -28.12
CA THR A 599 -12.59 21.54 -27.05
C THR A 599 -12.97 20.08 -27.29
N LEU A 600 -14.17 19.81 -27.86
CA LEU A 600 -14.59 18.47 -28.26
C LEU A 600 -13.69 17.88 -29.36
N ALA A 601 -13.23 18.72 -30.31
CA ALA A 601 -12.26 18.30 -31.31
C ALA A 601 -10.90 17.90 -30.68
N LEU A 602 -10.47 18.61 -29.64
CA LEU A 602 -9.29 18.24 -28.86
C LEU A 602 -9.50 16.95 -28.06
N ALA A 603 -10.68 16.75 -27.47
CA ALA A 603 -11.03 15.51 -26.79
C ALA A 603 -11.01 14.30 -27.74
N LYS A 604 -11.50 14.47 -28.98
CA LYS A 604 -11.40 13.44 -30.02
C LYS A 604 -9.95 13.14 -30.39
N LYS A 605 -9.11 14.17 -30.55
CA LYS A 605 -7.67 13.99 -30.79
C LYS A 605 -6.99 13.26 -29.65
N ALA A 606 -7.37 13.55 -28.39
CA ALA A 606 -6.87 12.83 -27.22
C ALA A 606 -7.26 11.34 -27.28
N LEU A 607 -8.51 11.00 -27.64
CA LEU A 607 -8.95 9.64 -27.87
C LEU A 607 -8.11 8.93 -28.95
N ASP A 608 -7.86 9.58 -30.07
CA ASP A 608 -7.08 9.01 -31.20
C ASP A 608 -5.63 8.72 -30.80
N GLN A 609 -5.06 9.50 -29.90
CA GLN A 609 -3.69 9.33 -29.38
C GLN A 609 -3.59 8.32 -28.24
N GLN A 610 -4.69 8.08 -27.52
CA GLN A 610 -4.71 7.22 -26.37
C GLN A 610 -4.79 5.75 -26.78
N ALA A 611 -3.90 4.91 -26.21
CA ALA A 611 -3.89 3.48 -26.49
C ALA A 611 -5.12 2.80 -25.88
N ASP A 612 -5.74 1.85 -26.58
CA ASP A 612 -6.97 1.16 -26.13
C ASP A 612 -6.84 0.54 -24.74
N ARG A 613 -5.65 0.02 -24.40
CA ARG A 613 -5.36 -0.54 -23.07
C ARG A 613 -5.41 0.48 -21.93
N SER A 614 -5.32 1.77 -22.23
CA SER A 614 -5.37 2.86 -21.23
C SER A 614 -6.73 3.55 -21.19
N LEU A 615 -7.66 3.17 -22.06
CA LEU A 615 -9.04 3.66 -22.05
C LEU A 615 -9.82 2.99 -20.92
N ARG A 616 -10.60 3.78 -20.19
CA ARG A 616 -11.49 3.26 -19.12
C ARG A 616 -12.75 2.59 -19.68
N ARG A 617 -13.23 3.05 -20.84
CA ARG A 617 -14.36 2.49 -21.61
C ARG A 617 -13.86 1.99 -22.95
N SER A 618 -14.73 1.29 -23.70
CA SER A 618 -14.40 0.94 -25.08
C SER A 618 -14.26 2.20 -25.96
N ARG A 619 -13.44 2.13 -26.99
CA ARG A 619 -13.27 3.24 -27.94
C ARG A 619 -14.60 3.64 -28.57
N GLU A 620 -15.43 2.66 -28.93
CA GLU A 620 -16.76 2.89 -29.50
C GLU A 620 -17.68 3.64 -28.54
N SER A 621 -17.58 3.38 -27.24
CA SER A 621 -18.34 4.10 -26.20
C SER A 621 -17.94 5.57 -26.14
N TYR A 622 -16.64 5.90 -26.24
CA TYR A 622 -16.18 7.28 -26.30
C TYR A 622 -16.56 7.98 -27.59
N GLU A 623 -16.48 7.29 -28.73
CA GLU A 623 -16.91 7.82 -30.03
C GLU A 623 -18.40 8.15 -30.04
N SER A 624 -19.21 7.27 -29.47
CA SER A 624 -20.65 7.48 -29.31
C SER A 624 -20.95 8.68 -28.41
N GLU A 625 -20.21 8.84 -27.32
CA GLU A 625 -20.36 9.96 -26.40
C GLU A 625 -19.93 11.30 -27.03
N ILE A 626 -18.87 11.30 -27.84
CA ILE A 626 -18.43 12.47 -28.61
C ILE A 626 -19.51 12.90 -29.59
N ILE A 627 -20.12 11.96 -30.30
CA ILE A 627 -21.22 12.24 -31.25
C ILE A 627 -22.43 12.82 -30.50
N ARG A 628 -22.81 12.18 -29.39
CA ARG A 628 -23.93 12.62 -28.53
C ARG A 628 -23.72 14.03 -27.98
N LEU A 629 -22.53 14.34 -27.45
CA LEU A 629 -22.22 15.67 -26.95
C LEU A 629 -22.25 16.71 -28.06
N ARG A 630 -21.76 16.40 -29.26
CA ARG A 630 -21.82 17.30 -30.42
C ARG A 630 -23.25 17.62 -30.77
N GLU A 631 -24.13 16.63 -30.90
CA GLU A 631 -25.53 16.81 -31.22
C GLU A 631 -26.25 17.71 -30.21
N ILE A 632 -26.01 17.47 -28.91
CA ILE A 632 -26.57 18.30 -27.85
C ILE A 632 -26.10 19.75 -27.96
N ILE A 633 -24.77 19.97 -28.12
CA ILE A 633 -24.20 21.32 -28.25
C ILE A 633 -24.76 22.04 -29.47
N ASP A 634 -24.87 21.39 -30.62
CA ASP A 634 -25.40 21.97 -31.84
C ASP A 634 -26.90 22.31 -31.68
N GLN A 635 -27.69 21.47 -30.99
CA GLN A 635 -29.10 21.75 -30.69
C GLN A 635 -29.29 22.94 -29.73
N GLU A 636 -28.52 23.01 -28.67
CA GLU A 636 -28.61 24.10 -27.68
C GLU A 636 -28.09 25.45 -28.28
N ARG A 637 -27.11 25.40 -29.21
CA ARG A 637 -26.61 26.58 -29.93
C ARG A 637 -27.66 27.20 -30.86
N GLN A 638 -28.61 26.38 -31.38
CA GLN A 638 -29.67 26.85 -32.30
C GLN A 638 -30.88 27.46 -31.58
N LYS A 639 -31.00 27.22 -30.24
CA LYS A 639 -32.03 27.86 -29.39
C LYS A 639 -31.61 29.27 -29.00
#